data_6937d66875419178372636b99fd81ea7
#
_entry.id   6937d66875419178372636b99fd81ea7
#
_cell.length_a   1.000
_cell.length_b   1.000
_cell.length_c   1.000
_cell.angle_alpha   90.00
_cell.angle_beta   90.00
_cell.angle_gamma   90.00
#
_symmetry.space_group_name_H-M   'P 1'
#
loop_
_entity.id
_entity.type
_entity.pdbx_description
1 polymer ?
#
loop_
_entity_poly.entity_id
_entity_poly.type
_entity_poly.pdbx_seq_one_letter_code
_entity_poly.pdbx_strand_id
1 'polypeptide(L)'
;MPSGGIPTEQSVRFRVGDMPPLAEGFSDRPDTARGILDALIPGSTIALVPGSEFAEGKQNWLGASGKTQIAVMLAETLWRSGAVDMVVWISATSRSAVLSGYAEAWVAATGIEPTGTAESVAAQFVSWLAETSQPWLVVLDDLPSVDELDGLWPHGPSGRLLITSTQSTVAASRRRTRVFPVGFFSVREALSCLTERLSVDPAQRQGAIDLIEALGREPLALAQAAAVIANSALACRDYRDYFARRRQQIGVAAGEVPSAASVTWTLSLGQAEQLLPGQSVRLILVLIALLDGHGIPGTIFNTQSVSIYLGGTAVGFGTPVDLQPAWDALLIIERAGLISINRAEGSPTILMSPVVQAAIRVAAPAQVRDRAARTAANALLEAWPIDEPHPWTAAVLRANAASLQSVATDILWADGCDPLLLRAGRSLDIARLAGPAVEYWRELAVSCDNKLPSGHPDALVVAAQLAGAYLAAGYGAEAVAWYQRVLAERSLDLAPGHPAIIAARVSLADALIVAGKAADAVTALRRAVAESEQFRGPGHPDTLAVRDELARALEAAADVPAAIRLLTQTLAERERLQGAHDVHTMTTRGQLAAALLADGKIKQAISSYKRVLADREAVLGRDHPDTIATKASLAGAYYTSGKMPSAVQLSEQTCADSERVLGADHVDTLARRAALANLYYAAGRLGDAGTVLRDTVARCERVLPSGDPLTQTVHQSLASIAGDG
;
A
#
# COMPACT_ATOMS: atom_id res chain seq x y z
N MET A 1 45.62 -21.78 -4.49
CA MET A 1 44.61 -22.48 -5.26
C MET A 1 43.87 -23.44 -4.35
N PRO A 2 42.53 -23.37 -4.19
CA PRO A 2 41.55 -23.25 -5.23
C PRO A 2 40.59 -22.06 -5.07
N SER A 3 40.07 -21.62 -6.19
CA SER A 3 39.03 -20.65 -6.41
C SER A 3 37.72 -21.06 -5.72
N GLY A 4 37.29 -20.31 -4.72
CA GLY A 4 35.94 -20.36 -4.17
C GLY A 4 34.98 -19.74 -5.14
N GLY A 5 34.24 -20.56 -5.89
CA GLY A 5 33.14 -20.12 -6.73
C GLY A 5 32.03 -19.48 -5.89
N ILE A 6 31.53 -18.38 -6.36
CA ILE A 6 30.27 -17.78 -5.95
C ILE A 6 29.20 -18.86 -6.04
N PRO A 7 28.34 -19.07 -5.01
CA PRO A 7 27.23 -20.00 -5.15
C PRO A 7 26.37 -19.54 -6.33
N THR A 8 26.21 -20.38 -7.34
CA THR A 8 25.23 -20.23 -8.40
C THR A 8 23.88 -19.98 -7.76
N GLU A 9 23.31 -18.79 -7.99
CA GLU A 9 21.91 -18.47 -7.71
C GLU A 9 21.05 -19.63 -8.26
N GLN A 10 20.46 -20.41 -7.36
CA GLN A 10 19.32 -21.21 -7.74
C GLN A 10 18.21 -20.22 -8.03
N SER A 11 17.87 -19.99 -9.29
CA SER A 11 16.78 -19.11 -9.70
C SER A 11 15.50 -19.70 -9.11
N VAL A 12 15.04 -19.14 -8.01
CA VAL A 12 13.76 -19.49 -7.41
C VAL A 12 12.70 -18.86 -8.31
N ARG A 13 11.90 -19.71 -8.97
CA ARG A 13 10.76 -19.21 -9.76
C ARG A 13 9.66 -18.74 -8.85
N PHE A 14 9.15 -17.53 -9.06
CA PHE A 14 8.07 -16.96 -8.23
C PHE A 14 7.13 -16.06 -9.03
N ARG A 15 5.93 -15.85 -8.47
CA ARG A 15 4.93 -14.91 -8.96
C ARG A 15 4.56 -13.94 -7.85
N VAL A 16 4.30 -12.70 -8.22
CA VAL A 16 3.89 -11.62 -7.31
C VAL A 16 2.67 -10.92 -7.89
N GLY A 17 1.75 -10.54 -7.02
CA GLY A 17 0.51 -9.86 -7.36
C GLY A 17 -0.63 -10.78 -7.76
N ASP A 18 -1.86 -10.26 -7.65
CA ASP A 18 -3.09 -11.00 -7.94
C ASP A 18 -3.39 -11.01 -9.45
N MET A 19 -2.80 -11.96 -10.16
CA MET A 19 -3.16 -12.19 -11.54
C MET A 19 -4.59 -12.75 -11.62
N PRO A 20 -5.51 -12.09 -12.35
CA PRO A 20 -6.87 -12.59 -12.48
C PRO A 20 -6.90 -14.00 -13.09
N PRO A 21 -7.89 -14.84 -12.74
CA PRO A 21 -8.06 -16.11 -13.42
C PRO A 21 -8.47 -15.89 -14.89
N LEU A 22 -8.10 -16.82 -15.75
CA LEU A 22 -8.67 -16.85 -17.10
C LEU A 22 -10.19 -17.00 -17.01
N ALA A 23 -10.91 -16.18 -17.76
CA ALA A 23 -12.35 -16.28 -17.83
C ALA A 23 -12.74 -17.68 -18.33
N GLU A 24 -13.78 -18.26 -17.73
CA GLU A 24 -14.33 -19.52 -18.22
C GLU A 24 -14.76 -19.38 -19.69
N GLY A 25 -14.30 -20.27 -20.55
CA GLY A 25 -14.53 -20.21 -22.01
C GLY A 25 -13.69 -19.13 -22.70
N PHE A 26 -12.55 -18.76 -22.12
CA PHE A 26 -11.59 -17.87 -22.77
C PHE A 26 -11.15 -18.48 -24.12
N SER A 27 -11.32 -17.72 -25.20
CA SER A 27 -10.79 -18.09 -26.51
C SER A 27 -9.35 -17.60 -26.67
N ASP A 28 -8.44 -18.50 -27.01
CA ASP A 28 -6.98 -18.24 -27.12
C ASP A 28 -6.62 -17.12 -28.12
N ARG A 29 -7.57 -16.66 -28.96
CA ARG A 29 -7.31 -15.63 -29.98
C ARG A 29 -6.01 -15.88 -30.74
N PRO A 30 -5.85 -17.04 -31.41
CA PRO A 30 -4.54 -17.54 -31.83
C PRO A 30 -3.78 -16.59 -32.75
N ASP A 31 -4.47 -15.82 -33.58
CA ASP A 31 -3.83 -14.89 -34.51
C ASP A 31 -3.29 -13.65 -33.75
N THR A 32 -4.09 -13.07 -32.86
CA THR A 32 -3.68 -11.94 -32.01
C THR A 32 -2.61 -12.36 -31.00
N ALA A 33 -2.82 -13.47 -30.31
CA ALA A 33 -1.92 -13.99 -29.29
C ALA A 33 -0.54 -14.33 -29.85
N ARG A 34 -0.49 -14.99 -31.02
CA ARG A 34 0.79 -15.34 -31.67
C ARG A 34 1.58 -14.10 -32.06
N GLY A 35 0.93 -13.11 -32.67
CA GLY A 35 1.60 -11.85 -33.02
C GLY A 35 2.19 -11.10 -31.81
N ILE A 36 1.49 -11.16 -30.66
CA ILE A 36 1.98 -10.55 -29.42
C ILE A 36 3.12 -11.39 -28.84
N LEU A 37 3.00 -12.71 -28.77
CA LEU A 37 4.06 -13.60 -28.27
C LEU A 37 5.35 -13.48 -29.07
N ASP A 38 5.25 -13.41 -30.41
CA ASP A 38 6.39 -13.23 -31.29
C ASP A 38 7.09 -11.87 -31.08
N ALA A 39 6.35 -10.86 -30.60
CA ALA A 39 6.87 -9.54 -30.31
C ALA A 39 7.36 -9.40 -28.85
N LEU A 40 6.89 -10.24 -27.92
CA LEU A 40 7.18 -10.20 -26.48
C LEU A 40 8.51 -10.93 -26.17
N ILE A 41 9.57 -10.48 -26.83
CA ILE A 41 10.93 -10.99 -26.67
C ILE A 41 11.67 -10.27 -25.52
N PRO A 42 12.76 -10.82 -24.98
CA PRO A 42 13.57 -10.12 -23.98
C PRO A 42 13.96 -8.71 -24.42
N GLY A 43 13.86 -7.74 -23.51
CA GLY A 43 14.09 -6.32 -23.76
C GLY A 43 12.92 -5.58 -24.42
N SER A 44 11.78 -6.23 -24.66
CA SER A 44 10.63 -5.61 -25.32
C SER A 44 9.63 -4.98 -24.33
N THR A 45 8.95 -3.93 -24.81
CA THR A 45 7.76 -3.33 -24.17
C THR A 45 6.59 -3.41 -25.13
N ILE A 46 5.48 -3.98 -24.66
CA ILE A 46 4.24 -4.13 -25.43
C ILE A 46 3.09 -3.45 -24.70
N ALA A 47 2.28 -2.69 -25.43
CA ALA A 47 1.04 -2.10 -24.93
C ALA A 47 -0.18 -2.69 -25.67
N LEU A 48 -1.10 -3.26 -24.91
CA LEU A 48 -2.41 -3.68 -25.38
C LEU A 48 -3.40 -2.52 -25.21
N VAL A 49 -3.93 -2.02 -26.31
CA VAL A 49 -4.85 -0.87 -26.31
C VAL A 49 -6.18 -1.26 -26.99
N PRO A 50 -7.26 -0.48 -26.81
CA PRO A 50 -8.50 -0.73 -27.55
C PRO A 50 -8.31 -0.69 -29.06
N GLY A 51 -8.99 -1.56 -29.80
CA GLY A 51 -9.02 -1.54 -31.26
C GLY A 51 -9.67 -0.28 -31.84
N SER A 52 -9.45 -0.03 -33.13
CA SER A 52 -9.97 1.17 -33.84
C SER A 52 -11.51 1.25 -33.84
N GLU A 53 -12.21 0.13 -33.75
CA GLU A 53 -13.66 0.06 -33.62
C GLU A 53 -14.22 0.77 -32.39
N PHE A 54 -13.35 1.04 -31.38
CA PHE A 54 -13.69 1.80 -30.17
C PHE A 54 -13.40 3.30 -30.29
N ALA A 55 -12.66 3.73 -31.33
CA ALA A 55 -12.16 5.10 -31.49
C ALA A 55 -13.17 6.05 -32.17
N GLU A 56 -14.16 5.54 -32.90
CA GLU A 56 -15.11 6.37 -33.65
C GLU A 56 -16.31 6.82 -32.78
N GLY A 57 -16.13 7.94 -32.06
CA GLY A 57 -17.23 8.86 -31.72
C GLY A 57 -18.25 8.42 -30.69
N LYS A 58 -18.10 7.30 -29.99
CA LYS A 58 -19.01 6.88 -28.92
C LYS A 58 -18.33 7.05 -27.56
N GLN A 59 -18.67 8.15 -26.91
CA GLN A 59 -18.34 8.43 -25.51
C GLN A 59 -18.70 7.22 -24.63
N ASN A 60 -17.76 6.82 -23.74
CA ASN A 60 -17.91 5.85 -22.66
C ASN A 60 -17.82 4.35 -22.98
N TRP A 61 -16.99 3.90 -23.89
CA TRP A 61 -16.60 2.49 -23.95
C TRP A 61 -15.49 2.19 -22.92
N LEU A 62 -15.88 1.66 -21.78
CA LEU A 62 -14.99 1.12 -20.75
C LEU A 62 -14.51 -0.27 -21.17
N GLY A 63 -13.64 -0.34 -22.13
CA GLY A 63 -12.65 -1.38 -22.44
C GLY A 63 -12.92 -2.88 -22.26
N ALA A 64 -14.13 -3.41 -22.52
CA ALA A 64 -14.43 -4.85 -22.41
C ALA A 64 -13.90 -5.71 -23.59
N SER A 65 -12.78 -5.33 -24.21
CA SER A 65 -12.19 -6.05 -25.36
C SER A 65 -11.40 -7.32 -24.97
N GLY A 66 -11.17 -7.56 -23.67
CA GLY A 66 -10.43 -8.73 -23.17
C GLY A 66 -8.92 -8.54 -23.10
N LYS A 67 -8.40 -7.31 -23.04
CA LYS A 67 -6.96 -7.01 -22.92
C LYS A 67 -6.31 -7.72 -21.72
N THR A 68 -6.89 -7.57 -20.53
CA THR A 68 -6.46 -8.23 -19.29
C THR A 68 -6.42 -9.75 -19.45
N GLN A 69 -7.44 -10.34 -20.10
CA GLN A 69 -7.48 -11.80 -20.32
C GLN A 69 -6.41 -12.29 -21.29
N ILE A 70 -6.08 -11.50 -22.31
CA ILE A 70 -4.94 -11.78 -23.20
C ILE A 70 -3.64 -11.66 -22.41
N ALA A 71 -3.47 -10.65 -21.56
CA ALA A 71 -2.29 -10.49 -20.74
C ALA A 71 -2.09 -11.67 -19.77
N VAL A 72 -3.17 -12.16 -19.14
CA VAL A 72 -3.16 -13.36 -18.29
C VAL A 72 -2.70 -14.58 -19.09
N MET A 73 -3.28 -14.82 -20.26
CA MET A 73 -2.94 -15.96 -21.12
C MET A 73 -1.46 -15.90 -21.54
N LEU A 74 -0.95 -14.74 -21.91
CA LEU A 74 0.45 -14.54 -22.27
C LEU A 74 1.39 -14.81 -21.09
N ALA A 75 1.05 -14.30 -19.91
CA ALA A 75 1.81 -14.52 -18.68
C ALA A 75 1.85 -16.01 -18.32
N GLU A 76 0.70 -16.70 -18.36
CA GLU A 76 0.63 -18.14 -18.12
C GLU A 76 1.43 -18.95 -19.16
N THR A 77 1.39 -18.56 -20.43
CA THR A 77 2.12 -19.24 -21.50
C THR A 77 3.63 -19.11 -21.31
N LEU A 78 4.12 -17.90 -21.03
CA LEU A 78 5.55 -17.67 -20.76
C LEU A 78 6.01 -18.37 -19.49
N TRP A 79 5.17 -18.38 -18.46
CA TRP A 79 5.47 -19.10 -17.21
C TRP A 79 5.55 -20.61 -17.43
N ARG A 80 4.54 -21.23 -18.06
CA ARG A 80 4.50 -22.68 -18.29
C ARG A 80 5.60 -23.17 -19.22
N SER A 81 5.98 -22.36 -20.20
CA SER A 81 7.08 -22.70 -21.11
C SER A 81 8.47 -22.55 -20.47
N GLY A 82 8.59 -21.96 -19.28
CA GLY A 82 9.89 -21.66 -18.68
C GLY A 82 10.63 -20.51 -19.36
N ALA A 83 9.94 -19.69 -20.16
CA ALA A 83 10.54 -18.52 -20.81
C ALA A 83 10.74 -17.34 -19.84
N VAL A 84 10.11 -17.38 -18.67
CA VAL A 84 10.31 -16.45 -17.56
C VAL A 84 10.34 -17.20 -16.23
N ASP A 85 11.17 -16.73 -15.31
CA ASP A 85 11.30 -17.26 -13.95
C ASP A 85 10.63 -16.35 -12.92
N MET A 86 10.28 -15.14 -13.32
CA MET A 86 9.57 -14.17 -12.49
C MET A 86 8.39 -13.58 -13.26
N VAL A 87 7.21 -13.55 -12.64
CA VAL A 87 6.03 -12.82 -13.13
C VAL A 87 5.57 -11.87 -12.04
N VAL A 88 5.53 -10.58 -12.36
CA VAL A 88 5.00 -9.53 -11.49
C VAL A 88 3.74 -8.97 -12.13
N TRP A 89 2.59 -9.14 -11.46
CA TRP A 89 1.31 -8.60 -11.92
C TRP A 89 0.88 -7.43 -11.05
N ILE A 90 0.65 -6.28 -11.63
CA ILE A 90 0.25 -5.07 -10.91
C ILE A 90 -0.99 -4.48 -11.57
N SER A 91 -2.05 -4.27 -10.79
CA SER A 91 -3.20 -3.44 -11.18
C SER A 91 -2.74 -1.98 -11.11
N ALA A 92 -2.30 -1.43 -12.25
CA ALA A 92 -1.57 -0.16 -12.33
C ALA A 92 -2.51 1.06 -12.40
N THR A 93 -3.62 1.03 -11.66
CA THR A 93 -4.67 2.06 -11.68
C THR A 93 -4.26 3.38 -11.04
N SER A 94 -3.15 3.40 -10.30
CA SER A 94 -2.55 4.60 -9.69
C SER A 94 -1.06 4.40 -9.41
N ARG A 95 -0.32 5.52 -9.26
CA ARG A 95 1.09 5.50 -8.87
C ARG A 95 1.31 4.74 -7.56
N SER A 96 0.45 4.93 -6.57
CA SER A 96 0.58 4.24 -5.29
C SER A 96 0.43 2.71 -5.42
N ALA A 97 -0.42 2.22 -6.32
CA ALA A 97 -0.55 0.80 -6.62
C ALA A 97 0.73 0.25 -7.28
N VAL A 98 1.31 0.99 -8.23
CA VAL A 98 2.58 0.62 -8.86
C VAL A 98 3.72 0.56 -7.84
N LEU A 99 3.86 1.57 -6.97
CA LEU A 99 4.87 1.61 -5.93
C LEU A 99 4.75 0.43 -4.96
N SER A 100 3.52 0.12 -4.51
CA SER A 100 3.25 -1.02 -3.62
C SER A 100 3.58 -2.36 -4.29
N GLY A 101 3.19 -2.54 -5.55
CA GLY A 101 3.48 -3.76 -6.30
C GLY A 101 4.98 -3.97 -6.56
N TYR A 102 5.73 -2.89 -6.81
CA TYR A 102 7.18 -2.98 -6.95
C TYR A 102 7.88 -3.28 -5.62
N ALA A 103 7.39 -2.73 -4.51
CA ALA A 103 7.93 -3.04 -3.20
C ALA A 103 7.72 -4.52 -2.83
N GLU A 104 6.55 -5.07 -3.13
CA GLU A 104 6.27 -6.50 -2.93
C GLU A 104 7.15 -7.38 -3.83
N ALA A 105 7.27 -7.01 -5.11
CA ALA A 105 8.11 -7.72 -6.06
C ALA A 105 9.60 -7.67 -5.65
N TRP A 106 10.05 -6.56 -5.06
CA TRP A 106 11.38 -6.43 -4.49
C TRP A 106 11.62 -7.45 -3.36
N VAL A 107 10.69 -7.54 -2.40
CA VAL A 107 10.78 -8.52 -1.29
C VAL A 107 10.82 -9.95 -1.83
N ALA A 108 9.93 -10.27 -2.75
CA ALA A 108 9.87 -11.61 -3.34
C ALA A 108 11.12 -11.98 -4.14
N ALA A 109 11.71 -11.01 -4.86
CA ALA A 109 12.90 -11.23 -5.69
C ALA A 109 14.19 -11.34 -4.88
N THR A 110 14.29 -10.56 -3.79
CA THR A 110 15.55 -10.39 -3.06
C THR A 110 15.53 -10.98 -1.66
N GLY A 111 14.35 -11.26 -1.10
CA GLY A 111 14.18 -11.66 0.30
C GLY A 111 14.48 -10.54 1.30
N ILE A 112 14.55 -9.28 0.83
CA ILE A 112 14.97 -8.12 1.62
C ILE A 112 13.75 -7.29 1.98
N GLU A 113 13.54 -7.07 3.28
CA GLU A 113 12.51 -6.14 3.76
C GLU A 113 12.78 -4.72 3.26
N PRO A 114 11.78 -4.04 2.69
CA PRO A 114 11.97 -2.71 2.13
C PRO A 114 12.28 -1.70 3.24
N THR A 115 13.35 -0.92 3.05
CA THR A 115 13.75 0.16 3.95
C THR A 115 13.79 1.47 3.16
N GLY A 116 13.22 2.55 3.70
CA GLY A 116 13.12 3.84 3.03
C GLY A 116 11.72 4.15 2.51
N THR A 117 11.63 5.11 1.57
CA THR A 117 10.37 5.46 0.93
C THR A 117 9.99 4.44 -0.14
N ALA A 118 8.70 4.32 -0.44
CA ALA A 118 8.25 3.39 -1.49
C ALA A 118 8.79 3.76 -2.88
N GLU A 119 8.95 5.04 -3.17
CA GLU A 119 9.58 5.52 -4.41
C GLU A 119 11.02 5.00 -4.52
N SER A 120 11.74 5.02 -3.41
CA SER A 120 13.10 4.52 -3.33
C SER A 120 13.15 3.00 -3.57
N VAL A 121 12.28 2.25 -2.91
CA VAL A 121 12.18 0.79 -3.08
C VAL A 121 11.77 0.43 -4.51
N ALA A 122 10.81 1.15 -5.07
CA ALA A 122 10.38 0.96 -6.45
C ALA A 122 11.52 1.28 -7.45
N ALA A 123 12.29 2.34 -7.22
CA ALA A 123 13.45 2.67 -8.04
C ALA A 123 14.56 1.61 -7.93
N GLN A 124 14.79 1.05 -6.75
CA GLN A 124 15.73 -0.06 -6.55
C GLN A 124 15.27 -1.31 -7.30
N PHE A 125 13.98 -1.64 -7.23
CA PHE A 125 13.43 -2.76 -7.99
C PHE A 125 13.60 -2.58 -9.49
N VAL A 126 13.32 -1.38 -10.02
CA VAL A 126 13.53 -1.07 -11.45
C VAL A 126 15.01 -1.16 -11.83
N SER A 127 15.93 -0.69 -10.96
CA SER A 127 17.37 -0.82 -11.19
C SER A 127 17.82 -2.28 -11.16
N TRP A 128 17.31 -3.08 -10.22
CA TRP A 128 17.59 -4.51 -10.16
C TRP A 128 17.09 -5.25 -11.40
N LEU A 129 15.88 -4.90 -11.90
CA LEU A 129 15.36 -5.45 -13.16
C LEU A 129 16.26 -5.15 -14.36
N ALA A 130 16.93 -4.01 -14.36
CA ALA A 130 17.85 -3.63 -15.42
C ALA A 130 19.16 -4.45 -15.44
N GLU A 131 19.58 -4.96 -14.28
CA GLU A 131 20.85 -5.64 -14.09
C GLU A 131 20.73 -7.16 -14.01
N THR A 132 19.56 -7.67 -13.54
CA THR A 132 19.37 -9.12 -13.35
C THR A 132 19.45 -9.90 -14.65
N SER A 133 20.11 -11.06 -14.60
CA SER A 133 20.10 -12.04 -15.69
C SER A 133 18.87 -12.95 -15.68
N GLN A 134 18.09 -12.95 -14.59
CA GLN A 134 16.89 -13.75 -14.46
C GLN A 134 15.82 -13.29 -15.46
N PRO A 135 15.23 -14.19 -16.27
CA PRO A 135 14.16 -13.82 -17.19
C PRO A 135 12.88 -13.41 -16.43
N TRP A 136 12.39 -12.21 -16.69
CA TRP A 136 11.21 -11.69 -16.01
C TRP A 136 10.14 -11.17 -16.97
N LEU A 137 8.89 -11.15 -16.47
CA LEU A 137 7.74 -10.47 -17.05
C LEU A 137 7.11 -9.56 -15.99
N VAL A 138 7.02 -8.27 -16.28
CA VAL A 138 6.19 -7.34 -15.53
C VAL A 138 4.94 -7.04 -16.35
N VAL A 139 3.77 -7.20 -15.74
CA VAL A 139 2.47 -6.83 -16.31
C VAL A 139 1.90 -5.66 -15.52
N LEU A 140 1.65 -4.55 -16.21
CA LEU A 140 0.98 -3.37 -15.67
C LEU A 140 -0.43 -3.33 -16.27
N ASP A 141 -1.40 -3.82 -15.50
CA ASP A 141 -2.78 -3.94 -15.96
C ASP A 141 -3.57 -2.66 -15.66
N ASP A 142 -4.32 -2.21 -16.65
CA ASP A 142 -5.22 -1.05 -16.64
C ASP A 142 -4.54 0.29 -16.29
N LEU A 143 -3.35 0.54 -16.88
CA LEU A 143 -2.60 1.78 -16.71
C LEU A 143 -3.36 2.99 -17.30
N PRO A 144 -3.75 3.99 -16.48
CA PRO A 144 -4.54 5.13 -16.96
C PRO A 144 -3.70 6.18 -17.69
N SER A 145 -2.48 6.42 -17.25
CA SER A 145 -1.53 7.37 -17.86
C SER A 145 -0.10 6.88 -17.70
N VAL A 146 0.76 7.30 -18.61
CA VAL A 146 2.21 7.07 -18.52
C VAL A 146 2.86 7.86 -17.37
N ASP A 147 2.24 8.94 -16.93
CA ASP A 147 2.74 9.79 -15.85
C ASP A 147 2.80 9.02 -14.52
N GLU A 148 1.94 7.98 -14.35
CA GLU A 148 1.99 7.08 -13.19
C GLU A 148 3.31 6.31 -13.06
N LEU A 149 4.03 6.15 -14.19
CA LEU A 149 5.31 5.45 -14.28
C LEU A 149 6.52 6.39 -14.37
N ASP A 150 6.35 7.68 -14.14
CA ASP A 150 7.49 8.61 -14.26
C ASP A 150 8.62 8.22 -13.29
N GLY A 151 9.82 7.99 -13.85
CA GLY A 151 10.97 7.45 -13.13
C GLY A 151 10.91 5.95 -12.77
N LEU A 152 9.82 5.22 -13.08
CA LEU A 152 9.55 3.85 -12.63
C LEU A 152 9.35 2.84 -13.77
N TRP A 153 9.84 3.12 -14.96
CA TRP A 153 9.69 2.23 -16.11
C TRP A 153 10.57 0.97 -15.98
N PRO A 154 9.96 -0.24 -15.91
CA PRO A 154 10.75 -1.46 -15.94
C PRO A 154 11.51 -1.60 -17.26
N HIS A 155 12.77 -1.92 -17.18
CA HIS A 155 13.62 -2.16 -18.35
C HIS A 155 14.75 -3.13 -17.99
N GLY A 156 15.30 -3.79 -18.99
CA GLY A 156 16.41 -4.73 -18.80
C GLY A 156 16.51 -5.71 -19.97
N PRO A 157 17.71 -6.24 -20.24
CA PRO A 157 17.93 -7.13 -21.39
C PRO A 157 17.22 -8.49 -21.25
N SER A 158 17.00 -8.97 -20.02
CA SER A 158 16.35 -10.24 -19.73
C SER A 158 14.83 -10.13 -19.57
N GLY A 159 14.30 -8.92 -19.55
CA GLY A 159 12.94 -8.64 -19.14
C GLY A 159 11.95 -8.41 -20.28
N ARG A 160 10.67 -8.53 -19.93
CA ARG A 160 9.53 -8.22 -20.80
C ARG A 160 8.55 -7.36 -20.04
N LEU A 161 8.11 -6.26 -20.64
CA LEU A 161 7.08 -5.40 -20.09
C LEU A 161 5.80 -5.49 -20.93
N LEU A 162 4.70 -5.86 -20.29
CA LEU A 162 3.37 -5.90 -20.90
C LEU A 162 2.46 -4.92 -20.19
N ILE A 163 1.84 -4.01 -20.92
CA ILE A 163 0.94 -2.98 -20.39
C ILE A 163 -0.42 -3.18 -21.00
N THR A 164 -1.48 -3.11 -20.20
CA THR A 164 -2.84 -2.93 -20.72
C THR A 164 -3.32 -1.51 -20.40
N SER A 165 -4.04 -0.88 -21.29
CA SER A 165 -4.59 0.46 -21.08
C SER A 165 -5.91 0.66 -21.83
N THR A 166 -6.74 1.53 -21.31
CA THR A 166 -7.95 2.02 -22.01
C THR A 166 -7.64 3.19 -22.95
N GLN A 167 -6.45 3.80 -22.82
CA GLN A 167 -6.01 4.93 -23.61
C GLN A 167 -4.98 4.54 -24.67
N SER A 168 -5.22 4.90 -25.92
CA SER A 168 -4.28 4.69 -27.03
C SER A 168 -3.04 5.59 -26.92
N THR A 169 -3.10 6.68 -26.15
CA THR A 169 -2.00 7.63 -25.95
C THR A 169 -0.83 7.07 -25.14
N VAL A 170 -1.07 6.07 -24.27
CA VAL A 170 -0.02 5.34 -23.53
C VAL A 170 1.02 4.73 -24.49
N ALA A 171 0.57 4.41 -25.70
CA ALA A 171 1.40 3.83 -26.75
C ALA A 171 2.37 4.81 -27.41
N ALA A 172 2.04 6.09 -27.47
CA ALA A 172 2.81 7.10 -28.20
C ALA A 172 4.02 7.64 -27.41
N SER A 173 4.10 7.36 -26.10
CA SER A 173 4.99 8.07 -25.18
C SER A 173 6.45 7.58 -25.18
N ARG A 174 6.78 6.40 -25.73
CA ARG A 174 8.17 5.94 -25.88
C ARG A 174 8.44 5.29 -27.23
N ARG A 175 9.54 5.70 -27.87
CA ARG A 175 9.98 5.28 -29.23
C ARG A 175 10.19 3.76 -29.43
N ARG A 176 10.09 2.91 -28.39
CA ARG A 176 10.30 1.46 -28.47
C ARG A 176 9.11 0.62 -28.03
N THR A 177 8.00 1.22 -27.62
CA THR A 177 6.79 0.46 -27.24
C THR A 177 6.08 -0.02 -28.52
N ARG A 178 5.85 -1.33 -28.64
CA ARG A 178 5.02 -1.90 -29.69
C ARG A 178 3.57 -1.94 -29.21
N VAL A 179 2.67 -1.46 -30.06
CA VAL A 179 1.26 -1.33 -29.76
C VAL A 179 0.48 -2.40 -30.48
N PHE A 180 -0.37 -3.11 -29.72
CA PHE A 180 -1.28 -4.10 -30.26
C PHE A 180 -2.73 -3.70 -29.94
N PRO A 181 -3.51 -3.33 -30.97
CA PRO A 181 -4.93 -3.07 -30.78
C PRO A 181 -5.68 -4.39 -30.53
N VAL A 182 -6.49 -4.41 -29.47
CA VAL A 182 -7.35 -5.55 -29.10
C VAL A 182 -8.81 -5.17 -29.37
N GLY A 183 -9.37 -5.72 -30.43
CA GLY A 183 -10.74 -5.50 -30.85
C GLY A 183 -11.73 -6.57 -30.36
N PHE A 184 -12.91 -6.59 -30.96
CA PHE A 184 -13.91 -7.64 -30.77
C PHE A 184 -13.42 -8.99 -31.27
N PHE A 185 -14.15 -10.05 -30.93
CA PHE A 185 -13.86 -11.37 -31.47
C PHE A 185 -14.08 -11.43 -32.99
N SER A 186 -13.28 -12.23 -33.70
CA SER A 186 -13.66 -12.76 -35.00
C SER A 186 -14.85 -13.73 -34.82
N VAL A 187 -15.59 -14.00 -35.90
CA VAL A 187 -16.69 -14.98 -35.84
C VAL A 187 -16.19 -16.36 -35.38
N ARG A 188 -14.96 -16.74 -35.75
CA ARG A 188 -14.34 -18.02 -35.37
C ARG A 188 -14.03 -18.05 -33.86
N GLU A 189 -13.46 -16.98 -33.30
CA GLU A 189 -13.17 -16.88 -31.86
C GLU A 189 -14.45 -16.89 -31.04
N ALA A 190 -15.47 -16.11 -31.45
CA ALA A 190 -16.77 -16.08 -30.81
C ALA A 190 -17.47 -17.45 -30.81
N LEU A 191 -17.39 -18.18 -31.93
CA LEU A 191 -17.95 -19.51 -32.05
C LEU A 191 -17.19 -20.52 -31.17
N SER A 192 -15.86 -20.42 -31.11
CA SER A 192 -15.03 -21.27 -30.22
C SER A 192 -15.43 -21.06 -28.76
N CYS A 193 -15.54 -19.81 -28.31
CA CYS A 193 -15.98 -19.44 -26.96
C CYS A 193 -17.35 -20.05 -26.62
N LEU A 194 -18.36 -19.87 -27.46
CA LEU A 194 -19.70 -20.46 -27.25
C LEU A 194 -19.67 -21.99 -27.29
N THR A 195 -18.89 -22.60 -28.20
CA THR A 195 -18.81 -24.05 -28.32
C THR A 195 -18.20 -24.71 -27.10
N GLU A 196 -17.18 -24.09 -26.53
CA GLU A 196 -16.52 -24.57 -25.32
C GLU A 196 -17.45 -24.48 -24.10
N ARG A 197 -18.05 -23.30 -23.88
CA ARG A 197 -18.97 -23.07 -22.76
C ARG A 197 -20.23 -23.93 -22.83
N LEU A 198 -20.76 -24.17 -24.04
CA LEU A 198 -21.95 -24.98 -24.26
C LEU A 198 -21.59 -26.43 -24.69
N SER A 199 -20.49 -26.96 -24.16
CA SER A 199 -20.01 -28.30 -24.50
C SER A 199 -20.86 -29.41 -23.89
N VAL A 200 -21.52 -29.15 -22.74
CA VAL A 200 -22.33 -30.12 -22.01
C VAL A 200 -23.59 -30.50 -22.79
N ASP A 201 -24.28 -29.50 -23.38
CA ASP A 201 -25.46 -29.73 -24.21
C ASP A 201 -25.33 -29.08 -25.60
N PRO A 202 -24.95 -29.85 -26.63
CA PRO A 202 -24.83 -29.34 -27.99
C PRO A 202 -26.11 -28.74 -28.58
N ALA A 203 -27.29 -29.10 -28.08
CA ALA A 203 -28.56 -28.56 -28.58
C ALA A 203 -28.69 -27.07 -28.26
N GLN A 204 -28.07 -26.62 -27.21
CA GLN A 204 -28.04 -25.19 -26.82
C GLN A 204 -27.32 -24.30 -27.85
N ARG A 205 -26.50 -24.86 -28.73
CA ARG A 205 -25.75 -24.13 -29.78
C ARG A 205 -26.62 -23.72 -30.98
N GLN A 206 -27.90 -24.16 -31.06
CA GLN A 206 -28.77 -23.79 -32.15
C GLN A 206 -28.97 -22.28 -32.24
N GLY A 207 -28.62 -21.67 -33.42
CA GLY A 207 -28.63 -20.24 -33.62
C GLY A 207 -27.42 -19.48 -33.10
N ALA A 208 -26.28 -20.17 -32.84
CA ALA A 208 -25.06 -19.57 -32.28
C ALA A 208 -24.51 -18.44 -33.18
N ILE A 209 -24.49 -18.60 -34.49
CA ILE A 209 -23.98 -17.56 -35.43
C ILE A 209 -24.85 -16.30 -35.36
N ASP A 210 -26.15 -16.48 -35.39
CA ASP A 210 -27.09 -15.33 -35.33
C ASP A 210 -26.98 -14.60 -33.97
N LEU A 211 -26.74 -15.34 -32.89
CA LEU A 211 -26.50 -14.76 -31.58
C LEU A 211 -25.18 -13.95 -31.55
N ILE A 212 -24.09 -14.50 -32.10
CA ILE A 212 -22.79 -13.84 -32.18
C ILE A 212 -22.91 -12.50 -32.92
N GLU A 213 -23.62 -12.47 -34.01
CA GLU A 213 -23.86 -11.24 -34.77
C GLU A 213 -24.75 -10.24 -34.00
N ALA A 214 -25.80 -10.74 -33.36
CA ALA A 214 -26.70 -9.89 -32.55
C ALA A 214 -25.97 -9.24 -31.36
N LEU A 215 -25.01 -9.93 -30.74
CA LEU A 215 -24.17 -9.42 -29.67
C LEU A 215 -22.96 -8.61 -30.15
N GLY A 216 -22.80 -8.43 -31.46
CA GLY A 216 -21.72 -7.63 -32.05
C GLY A 216 -20.32 -8.20 -31.82
N ARG A 217 -20.21 -9.50 -31.53
CA ARG A 217 -18.95 -10.20 -31.26
C ARG A 217 -18.19 -9.67 -30.02
N GLU A 218 -18.90 -9.00 -29.13
CA GLU A 218 -18.33 -8.44 -27.90
C GLU A 218 -17.99 -9.56 -26.91
N PRO A 219 -16.73 -9.70 -26.45
CA PRO A 219 -16.30 -10.82 -25.60
C PRO A 219 -17.09 -10.95 -24.30
N LEU A 220 -17.30 -9.84 -23.58
CA LEU A 220 -18.05 -9.82 -22.32
C LEU A 220 -19.51 -10.22 -22.51
N ALA A 221 -20.17 -9.67 -23.53
CA ALA A 221 -21.57 -9.99 -23.82
C ALA A 221 -21.76 -11.48 -24.18
N LEU A 222 -20.81 -12.04 -24.94
CA LEU A 222 -20.81 -13.47 -25.28
C LEU A 222 -20.57 -14.34 -24.05
N ALA A 223 -19.64 -13.97 -23.16
CA ALA A 223 -19.39 -14.72 -21.93
C ALA A 223 -20.62 -14.73 -21.00
N GLN A 224 -21.30 -13.59 -20.84
CA GLN A 224 -22.54 -13.48 -20.07
C GLN A 224 -23.69 -14.28 -20.71
N ALA A 225 -23.87 -14.17 -22.01
CA ALA A 225 -24.87 -14.95 -22.72
C ALA A 225 -24.64 -16.47 -22.58
N ALA A 226 -23.40 -16.90 -22.74
CA ALA A 226 -23.03 -18.30 -22.59
C ALA A 226 -23.28 -18.81 -21.16
N ALA A 227 -22.99 -18.01 -20.13
CA ALA A 227 -23.26 -18.35 -18.73
C ALA A 227 -24.77 -18.53 -18.49
N VAL A 228 -25.61 -17.63 -18.99
CA VAL A 228 -27.07 -17.74 -18.89
C VAL A 228 -27.59 -18.99 -19.59
N ILE A 229 -27.15 -19.24 -20.83
CA ILE A 229 -27.57 -20.39 -21.63
C ILE A 229 -27.14 -21.70 -20.95
N ALA A 230 -25.89 -21.81 -20.52
CA ALA A 230 -25.36 -23.02 -19.88
C ALA A 230 -26.09 -23.38 -18.57
N ASN A 231 -26.60 -22.38 -17.85
CA ASN A 231 -27.32 -22.56 -16.59
C ASN A 231 -28.86 -22.56 -16.76
N SER A 232 -29.35 -22.67 -18.00
CA SER A 232 -30.78 -22.69 -18.33
C SER A 232 -31.08 -23.76 -19.39
N ALA A 233 -32.35 -23.97 -19.70
CA ALA A 233 -32.79 -24.84 -20.80
C ALA A 233 -32.88 -24.11 -22.16
N LEU A 234 -32.30 -22.88 -22.26
CA LEU A 234 -32.37 -22.06 -23.46
C LEU A 234 -31.36 -22.51 -24.52
N ALA A 235 -31.73 -22.36 -25.81
CA ALA A 235 -30.78 -22.40 -26.91
C ALA A 235 -30.30 -20.98 -27.26
N CYS A 236 -29.22 -20.86 -28.03
CA CYS A 236 -28.69 -19.56 -28.50
C CYS A 236 -29.75 -18.73 -29.24
N ARG A 237 -30.62 -19.36 -30.04
CA ARG A 237 -31.73 -18.68 -30.73
C ARG A 237 -32.73 -18.06 -29.76
N ASP A 238 -33.07 -18.76 -28.69
CA ASP A 238 -34.04 -18.31 -27.69
C ASP A 238 -33.47 -17.13 -26.89
N TYR A 239 -32.21 -17.21 -26.50
CA TYR A 239 -31.50 -16.14 -25.82
C TYR A 239 -31.38 -14.89 -26.72
N ARG A 240 -31.11 -15.05 -28.04
CA ARG A 240 -31.09 -13.94 -29.01
C ARG A 240 -32.42 -13.19 -29.01
N ASP A 241 -33.53 -13.91 -28.98
CA ASP A 241 -34.86 -13.30 -28.97
C ASP A 241 -35.18 -12.58 -27.66
N TYR A 242 -34.68 -13.09 -26.51
CA TYR A 242 -34.74 -12.38 -25.23
C TYR A 242 -33.88 -11.12 -25.27
N PHE A 243 -32.65 -11.22 -25.77
CA PHE A 243 -31.75 -10.11 -25.91
C PHE A 243 -32.33 -8.99 -26.81
N ALA A 244 -32.88 -9.33 -27.96
CA ALA A 244 -33.49 -8.37 -28.88
C ALA A 244 -34.63 -7.58 -28.23
N ARG A 245 -35.52 -8.29 -27.52
CA ARG A 245 -36.64 -7.67 -26.77
C ARG A 245 -36.11 -6.75 -25.66
N ARG A 246 -35.13 -7.20 -24.90
CA ARG A 246 -34.56 -6.42 -23.81
C ARG A 246 -33.83 -5.19 -24.31
N ARG A 247 -33.05 -5.32 -25.39
CA ARG A 247 -32.36 -4.22 -26.06
C ARG A 247 -33.34 -3.13 -26.54
N GLN A 248 -34.46 -3.52 -27.11
CA GLN A 248 -35.51 -2.59 -27.53
C GLN A 248 -36.12 -1.84 -26.32
N GLN A 249 -36.42 -2.54 -25.24
CA GLN A 249 -36.95 -1.93 -24.00
C GLN A 249 -36.01 -0.88 -23.41
N ILE A 250 -34.73 -1.18 -23.34
CA ILE A 250 -33.72 -0.27 -22.80
C ILE A 250 -33.48 0.90 -23.75
N GLY A 251 -33.38 0.65 -25.05
CA GLY A 251 -33.17 1.66 -26.07
C GLY A 251 -34.28 2.70 -26.15
N VAL A 252 -35.54 2.29 -26.00
CA VAL A 252 -36.68 3.21 -25.93
C VAL A 252 -36.64 4.11 -24.72
N ALA A 253 -36.18 3.58 -23.58
CA ALA A 253 -36.08 4.34 -22.32
C ALA A 253 -34.91 5.34 -22.34
N ALA A 254 -33.78 4.99 -22.98
CA ALA A 254 -32.55 5.79 -22.97
C ALA A 254 -32.38 6.74 -24.17
N GLY A 255 -33.15 6.58 -25.23
CA GLY A 255 -32.98 7.36 -26.47
C GLY A 255 -31.69 7.05 -27.26
N GLU A 256 -30.93 6.03 -26.85
CA GLU A 256 -29.67 5.59 -27.46
C GLU A 256 -29.68 4.08 -27.72
N VAL A 257 -28.80 3.63 -28.62
CA VAL A 257 -28.61 2.19 -28.85
C VAL A 257 -27.66 1.64 -27.78
N PRO A 258 -28.17 0.83 -26.81
CA PRO A 258 -27.32 0.30 -25.76
C PRO A 258 -26.30 -0.71 -26.30
N SER A 259 -25.12 -0.77 -25.70
CA SER A 259 -24.10 -1.79 -26.02
C SER A 259 -24.61 -3.19 -25.68
N ALA A 260 -24.04 -4.22 -26.30
CA ALA A 260 -24.46 -5.59 -26.01
C ALA A 260 -24.24 -5.94 -24.54
N ALA A 261 -23.09 -5.62 -23.97
CA ALA A 261 -22.80 -5.88 -22.55
C ALA A 261 -23.74 -5.13 -21.60
N SER A 262 -24.19 -3.91 -21.96
CA SER A 262 -25.15 -3.16 -21.16
C SER A 262 -26.56 -3.78 -21.14
N VAL A 263 -26.85 -4.69 -22.04
CA VAL A 263 -28.11 -5.45 -22.10
C VAL A 263 -27.97 -6.82 -21.45
N THR A 264 -26.90 -7.56 -21.78
CA THR A 264 -26.70 -8.94 -21.33
C THR A 264 -26.61 -9.06 -19.80
N TRP A 265 -25.98 -8.07 -19.11
CA TRP A 265 -25.92 -8.11 -17.65
C TRP A 265 -27.32 -8.08 -17.01
N THR A 266 -28.31 -7.40 -17.62
CA THR A 266 -29.69 -7.37 -17.10
C THR A 266 -30.39 -8.72 -17.22
N LEU A 267 -30.04 -9.50 -18.25
CA LEU A 267 -30.54 -10.86 -18.43
C LEU A 267 -29.88 -11.82 -17.43
N SER A 268 -28.56 -11.69 -17.22
CA SER A 268 -27.81 -12.41 -16.20
C SER A 268 -28.36 -12.13 -14.79
N LEU A 269 -28.65 -10.85 -14.47
CA LEU A 269 -29.29 -10.48 -13.21
C LEU A 269 -30.66 -11.15 -13.05
N GLY A 270 -31.49 -11.10 -14.09
CA GLY A 270 -32.81 -11.74 -14.04
C GLY A 270 -32.75 -13.24 -13.78
N GLN A 271 -31.76 -13.94 -14.35
CA GLN A 271 -31.52 -15.34 -14.05
C GLN A 271 -31.04 -15.56 -12.60
N ALA A 272 -30.11 -14.74 -12.12
CA ALA A 272 -29.59 -14.82 -10.76
C ALA A 272 -30.72 -14.62 -9.72
N GLU A 273 -31.63 -13.67 -9.94
CA GLU A 273 -32.80 -13.43 -9.09
C GLU A 273 -33.82 -14.58 -9.12
N GLN A 274 -33.90 -15.34 -10.21
CA GLN A 274 -34.72 -16.54 -10.26
C GLN A 274 -34.11 -17.70 -9.47
N LEU A 275 -32.78 -17.82 -9.48
CA LEU A 275 -32.07 -18.88 -8.74
C LEU A 275 -32.02 -18.62 -7.23
N LEU A 276 -31.92 -17.36 -6.84
CA LEU A 276 -31.97 -16.93 -5.43
C LEU A 276 -33.02 -15.82 -5.29
N PRO A 277 -34.30 -16.18 -5.04
CA PRO A 277 -35.37 -15.20 -4.85
C PRO A 277 -35.11 -14.31 -3.65
N GLY A 278 -35.34 -13.00 -3.78
CA GLY A 278 -35.11 -12.03 -2.74
C GLY A 278 -34.28 -10.84 -3.22
N GLN A 279 -33.83 -10.03 -2.29
CA GLN A 279 -33.07 -8.82 -2.64
C GLN A 279 -31.54 -8.99 -2.57
N SER A 280 -31.03 -10.09 -1.98
CA SER A 280 -29.62 -10.28 -1.67
C SER A 280 -28.72 -10.17 -2.91
N VAL A 281 -29.10 -10.80 -4.02
CA VAL A 281 -28.35 -10.74 -5.30
C VAL A 281 -28.17 -9.29 -5.74
N ARG A 282 -29.24 -8.51 -5.79
CA ARG A 282 -29.21 -7.11 -6.24
C ARG A 282 -28.44 -6.23 -5.28
N LEU A 283 -28.61 -6.40 -3.98
CA LEU A 283 -27.91 -5.63 -2.96
C LEU A 283 -26.41 -5.89 -3.02
N ILE A 284 -25.97 -7.14 -3.13
CA ILE A 284 -24.56 -7.50 -3.28
C ILE A 284 -23.97 -6.94 -4.58
N LEU A 285 -24.71 -7.02 -5.69
CA LEU A 285 -24.24 -6.44 -6.95
C LEU A 285 -24.03 -4.93 -6.87
N VAL A 286 -24.94 -4.19 -6.22
CA VAL A 286 -24.77 -2.75 -6.03
C VAL A 286 -23.57 -2.46 -5.12
N LEU A 287 -23.37 -3.24 -4.07
CA LEU A 287 -22.20 -3.11 -3.19
C LEU A 287 -20.89 -3.31 -3.96
N ILE A 288 -20.77 -4.41 -4.73
CA ILE A 288 -19.61 -4.72 -5.57
C ILE A 288 -19.36 -3.61 -6.61
N ALA A 289 -20.42 -3.04 -7.16
CA ALA A 289 -20.31 -2.01 -8.20
C ALA A 289 -19.73 -0.68 -7.71
N LEU A 290 -19.64 -0.47 -6.41
CA LEU A 290 -19.02 0.72 -5.78
C LEU A 290 -17.56 0.52 -5.40
N LEU A 291 -17.06 -0.71 -5.43
CA LEU A 291 -15.71 -1.10 -5.02
C LEU A 291 -14.79 -1.28 -6.23
N ASP A 292 -13.52 -1.59 -5.99
CA ASP A 292 -12.55 -1.80 -7.07
C ASP A 292 -12.79 -3.14 -7.78
N GLY A 293 -13.24 -3.09 -9.02
CA GLY A 293 -13.54 -4.28 -9.82
C GLY A 293 -12.34 -5.17 -10.14
N HIS A 294 -11.11 -4.71 -9.91
CA HIS A 294 -9.89 -5.48 -10.12
C HIS A 294 -9.52 -6.38 -8.92
N GLY A 295 -10.10 -6.13 -7.74
CA GLY A 295 -9.80 -6.94 -6.57
C GLY A 295 -10.58 -6.52 -5.33
N ILE A 296 -11.72 -7.14 -5.07
CA ILE A 296 -12.49 -6.92 -3.85
C ILE A 296 -12.20 -8.07 -2.88
N PRO A 297 -11.60 -7.82 -1.70
CA PRO A 297 -11.32 -8.87 -0.74
C PRO A 297 -12.62 -9.54 -0.25
N GLY A 298 -12.65 -10.87 -0.25
CA GLY A 298 -13.80 -11.63 0.25
C GLY A 298 -14.09 -11.37 1.74
N THR A 299 -13.10 -10.92 2.50
CA THR A 299 -13.24 -10.51 3.91
C THR A 299 -14.27 -9.40 4.11
N ILE A 300 -14.49 -8.53 3.13
CA ILE A 300 -15.51 -7.48 3.16
C ILE A 300 -16.92 -8.09 3.33
N PHE A 301 -17.18 -9.22 2.70
CA PHE A 301 -18.48 -9.91 2.76
C PHE A 301 -18.64 -10.71 4.05
N ASN A 302 -17.61 -10.79 4.88
CA ASN A 302 -17.61 -11.44 6.20
C ASN A 302 -17.86 -10.45 7.36
N THR A 303 -18.27 -9.23 7.04
CA THR A 303 -18.46 -8.15 8.02
C THR A 303 -19.90 -8.10 8.55
N GLN A 304 -20.04 -7.55 9.75
CA GLN A 304 -21.36 -7.31 10.33
C GLN A 304 -22.16 -6.30 9.51
N SER A 305 -21.50 -5.28 8.96
CA SER A 305 -22.13 -4.28 8.11
C SER A 305 -22.81 -4.88 6.89
N VAL A 306 -22.18 -5.84 6.21
CA VAL A 306 -22.80 -6.54 5.07
C VAL A 306 -23.95 -7.44 5.52
N SER A 307 -23.81 -8.16 6.64
CA SER A 307 -24.91 -8.99 7.18
C SER A 307 -26.15 -8.14 7.47
N ILE A 308 -25.99 -7.00 8.14
CA ILE A 308 -27.11 -6.06 8.44
C ILE A 308 -27.71 -5.50 7.14
N TYR A 309 -26.87 -5.19 6.16
CA TYR A 309 -27.30 -4.69 4.85
C TYR A 309 -28.23 -5.67 4.13
N LEU A 310 -27.99 -6.98 4.29
CA LEU A 310 -28.79 -8.06 3.72
C LEU A 310 -30.04 -8.42 4.56
N GLY A 311 -30.29 -7.72 5.65
CA GLY A 311 -31.44 -7.93 6.53
C GLY A 311 -31.13 -8.73 7.79
N GLY A 312 -29.87 -9.02 8.08
CA GLY A 312 -29.43 -9.60 9.34
C GLY A 312 -29.63 -8.64 10.52
N THR A 313 -29.54 -9.17 11.74
CA THR A 313 -29.58 -8.37 12.96
C THR A 313 -28.16 -8.06 13.45
N ALA A 314 -27.98 -6.89 14.08
CA ALA A 314 -26.73 -6.57 14.75
C ALA A 314 -26.45 -7.58 15.87
N VAL A 315 -25.26 -8.18 15.86
CA VAL A 315 -24.81 -9.12 16.90
C VAL A 315 -23.79 -8.45 17.82
N GLY A 316 -23.79 -8.85 19.10
CA GLY A 316 -22.83 -8.33 20.07
C GLY A 316 -21.39 -8.74 19.75
N PHE A 317 -20.43 -8.02 20.33
CA PHE A 317 -19.01 -8.29 20.16
C PHE A 317 -18.67 -9.76 20.52
N GLY A 318 -17.99 -10.46 19.60
CA GLY A 318 -17.64 -11.88 19.79
C GLY A 318 -18.71 -12.89 19.38
N THR A 319 -19.90 -12.46 18.90
CA THR A 319 -20.91 -13.36 18.35
C THR A 319 -20.64 -13.61 16.86
N PRO A 320 -20.70 -14.88 16.38
CA PRO A 320 -20.51 -15.17 14.96
C PRO A 320 -21.54 -14.46 14.08
N VAL A 321 -21.08 -13.82 13.01
CA VAL A 321 -21.93 -13.20 12.00
C VAL A 321 -22.42 -14.28 11.04
N ASP A 322 -23.71 -14.22 10.64
CA ASP A 322 -24.21 -15.09 9.58
C ASP A 322 -23.71 -14.61 8.22
N LEU A 323 -22.78 -15.36 7.65
CA LEU A 323 -22.11 -15.06 6.39
C LEU A 323 -22.79 -15.72 5.18
N GLN A 324 -23.66 -16.68 5.41
CA GLN A 324 -24.25 -17.53 4.38
C GLN A 324 -25.00 -16.73 3.31
N PRO A 325 -25.84 -15.73 3.66
CA PRO A 325 -26.62 -14.99 2.65
C PRO A 325 -25.74 -14.21 1.66
N ALA A 326 -24.59 -13.68 2.11
CA ALA A 326 -23.65 -12.95 1.25
C ALA A 326 -22.95 -13.91 0.26
N TRP A 327 -22.46 -15.04 0.75
CA TRP A 327 -21.76 -16.02 -0.08
C TRP A 327 -22.70 -16.76 -1.03
N ASP A 328 -23.93 -17.06 -0.63
CA ASP A 328 -24.95 -17.63 -1.53
C ASP A 328 -25.24 -16.68 -2.71
N ALA A 329 -25.38 -15.39 -2.41
CA ALA A 329 -25.56 -14.37 -3.46
C ALA A 329 -24.33 -14.29 -4.38
N LEU A 330 -23.11 -14.27 -3.83
CA LEU A 330 -21.87 -14.23 -4.62
C LEU A 330 -21.73 -15.43 -5.57
N LEU A 331 -22.01 -16.64 -5.09
CA LEU A 331 -21.95 -17.85 -5.90
C LEU A 331 -22.99 -17.86 -7.05
N ILE A 332 -24.18 -17.35 -6.79
CA ILE A 332 -25.20 -17.23 -7.83
C ILE A 332 -24.83 -16.15 -8.85
N ILE A 333 -24.26 -15.03 -8.41
CA ILE A 333 -23.81 -13.94 -9.27
C ILE A 333 -22.65 -14.42 -10.17
N GLU A 334 -21.73 -15.23 -9.61
CA GLU A 334 -20.64 -15.87 -10.35
C GLU A 334 -21.19 -16.82 -11.44
N ARG A 335 -22.13 -17.69 -11.07
CA ARG A 335 -22.80 -18.60 -12.04
C ARG A 335 -23.51 -17.84 -13.16
N ALA A 336 -24.04 -16.67 -12.90
CA ALA A 336 -24.66 -15.81 -13.89
C ALA A 336 -23.65 -15.07 -14.78
N GLY A 337 -22.34 -15.23 -14.56
CA GLY A 337 -21.27 -14.61 -15.35
C GLY A 337 -21.11 -13.10 -15.13
N LEU A 338 -21.55 -12.58 -13.97
CA LEU A 338 -21.44 -11.16 -13.63
C LEU A 338 -20.16 -10.83 -12.86
N ILE A 339 -19.61 -11.78 -12.10
CA ILE A 339 -18.35 -11.68 -11.39
C ILE A 339 -17.51 -12.93 -11.63
N SER A 340 -16.24 -12.87 -11.25
CA SER A 340 -15.34 -14.02 -11.08
C SER A 340 -14.80 -14.02 -9.67
N ILE A 341 -14.68 -15.19 -9.04
CA ILE A 341 -14.09 -15.35 -7.71
C ILE A 341 -12.75 -16.07 -7.85
N ASN A 342 -11.67 -15.35 -7.62
CA ASN A 342 -10.35 -15.95 -7.53
C ASN A 342 -10.19 -16.63 -6.16
N ARG A 343 -9.98 -17.96 -6.17
CA ARG A 343 -9.84 -18.81 -4.99
C ARG A 343 -8.39 -19.30 -4.79
N ALA A 344 -7.41 -18.56 -5.34
CA ALA A 344 -6.00 -18.85 -5.11
C ALA A 344 -5.67 -18.79 -3.60
N GLU A 345 -4.46 -19.23 -3.23
CA GLU A 345 -4.04 -19.30 -1.82
C GLU A 345 -4.29 -17.97 -1.08
N GLY A 346 -5.03 -18.05 0.04
CA GLY A 346 -5.39 -16.91 0.87
C GLY A 346 -6.89 -16.63 0.94
N SER A 347 -7.24 -15.35 1.08
CA SER A 347 -8.64 -14.91 1.08
C SER A 347 -9.17 -14.80 -0.35
N PRO A 348 -10.40 -15.28 -0.66
CA PRO A 348 -10.96 -15.17 -1.99
C PRO A 348 -11.10 -13.69 -2.41
N THR A 349 -10.82 -13.42 -3.69
CA THR A 349 -10.91 -12.09 -4.28
C THR A 349 -12.01 -12.07 -5.34
N ILE A 350 -12.91 -11.09 -5.27
CA ILE A 350 -14.03 -10.92 -6.20
C ILE A 350 -13.64 -9.89 -7.27
N LEU A 351 -13.87 -10.24 -8.54
CA LEU A 351 -13.58 -9.40 -9.69
C LEU A 351 -14.86 -9.11 -10.47
N MET A 352 -15.03 -7.87 -10.92
CA MET A 352 -16.16 -7.45 -11.76
C MET A 352 -15.68 -6.50 -12.85
N SER A 353 -16.16 -6.72 -14.08
CA SER A 353 -15.85 -5.81 -15.19
C SER A 353 -16.33 -4.37 -14.89
N PRO A 354 -15.48 -3.34 -15.11
CA PRO A 354 -15.85 -1.93 -14.93
C PRO A 354 -17.08 -1.51 -15.73
N VAL A 355 -17.30 -2.12 -16.91
CA VAL A 355 -18.51 -1.89 -17.74
C VAL A 355 -19.77 -2.32 -17.02
N VAL A 356 -19.75 -3.50 -16.39
CA VAL A 356 -20.88 -4.02 -15.61
C VAL A 356 -21.11 -3.17 -14.38
N GLN A 357 -20.04 -2.79 -13.66
CA GLN A 357 -20.13 -1.90 -12.50
C GLN A 357 -20.78 -0.57 -12.87
N ALA A 358 -20.33 0.09 -13.95
CA ALA A 358 -20.91 1.34 -14.41
C ALA A 358 -22.40 1.20 -14.75
N ALA A 359 -22.78 0.13 -15.45
CA ALA A 359 -24.18 -0.14 -15.81
C ALA A 359 -25.05 -0.37 -14.55
N ILE A 360 -24.55 -1.10 -13.55
CA ILE A 360 -25.26 -1.33 -12.28
C ILE A 360 -25.43 -0.01 -11.52
N ARG A 361 -24.38 0.83 -11.44
CA ARG A 361 -24.46 2.14 -10.74
C ARG A 361 -25.50 3.06 -11.37
N VAL A 362 -25.61 3.06 -12.71
CA VAL A 362 -26.62 3.85 -13.42
C VAL A 362 -28.04 3.30 -13.19
N ALA A 363 -28.20 1.99 -13.18
CA ALA A 363 -29.52 1.35 -13.05
C ALA A 363 -30.05 1.30 -11.59
N ALA A 364 -29.16 1.39 -10.59
CA ALA A 364 -29.55 1.30 -9.19
C ALA A 364 -30.21 2.60 -8.70
N PRO A 365 -31.34 2.51 -7.94
CA PRO A 365 -31.96 3.66 -7.31
C PRO A 365 -30.98 4.38 -6.35
N ALA A 366 -31.05 5.71 -6.28
CA ALA A 366 -30.15 6.52 -5.44
C ALA A 366 -30.12 6.04 -3.99
N GLN A 367 -31.26 5.82 -3.35
CA GLN A 367 -31.36 5.33 -1.97
C GLN A 367 -30.65 3.98 -1.74
N VAL A 368 -30.69 3.08 -2.73
CA VAL A 368 -30.00 1.79 -2.66
C VAL A 368 -28.50 2.00 -2.78
N ARG A 369 -28.04 2.88 -3.68
CA ARG A 369 -26.62 3.22 -3.82
C ARG A 369 -26.07 3.88 -2.56
N ASP A 370 -26.79 4.83 -2.00
CA ASP A 370 -26.38 5.55 -0.78
C ASP A 370 -26.24 4.59 0.41
N ARG A 371 -27.21 3.69 0.57
CA ARG A 371 -27.14 2.64 1.61
C ARG A 371 -25.98 1.68 1.35
N ALA A 372 -25.77 1.26 0.10
CA ALA A 372 -24.65 0.41 -0.27
C ALA A 372 -23.31 1.10 -0.03
N ALA A 373 -23.18 2.41 -0.32
CA ALA A 373 -21.95 3.17 -0.10
C ALA A 373 -21.59 3.26 1.38
N ARG A 374 -22.53 3.55 2.25
CA ARG A 374 -22.32 3.53 3.72
C ARG A 374 -21.94 2.14 4.22
N THR A 375 -22.59 1.11 3.68
CA THR A 375 -22.25 -0.28 4.01
C THR A 375 -20.84 -0.64 3.56
N ALA A 376 -20.46 -0.24 2.34
CA ALA A 376 -19.12 -0.47 1.80
C ALA A 376 -18.03 0.21 2.64
N ALA A 377 -18.26 1.47 3.04
CA ALA A 377 -17.32 2.21 3.90
C ALA A 377 -17.12 1.51 5.25
N ASN A 378 -18.21 1.12 5.92
CA ASN A 378 -18.15 0.41 7.20
C ASN A 378 -17.52 -0.98 7.05
N ALA A 379 -17.87 -1.73 6.00
CA ALA A 379 -17.33 -3.05 5.76
C ALA A 379 -15.82 -3.03 5.46
N LEU A 380 -15.36 -2.02 4.72
CA LEU A 380 -13.93 -1.78 4.50
C LEU A 380 -13.20 -1.51 5.82
N LEU A 381 -13.76 -0.65 6.68
CA LEU A 381 -13.19 -0.35 8.01
C LEU A 381 -13.16 -1.58 8.92
N GLU A 382 -14.23 -2.38 8.94
CA GLU A 382 -14.29 -3.62 9.73
C GLU A 382 -13.29 -4.68 9.23
N ALA A 383 -13.08 -4.77 7.91
CA ALA A 383 -12.14 -5.71 7.31
C ALA A 383 -10.68 -5.23 7.36
N TRP A 384 -10.43 -3.96 7.70
CA TRP A 384 -9.08 -3.37 7.66
C TRP A 384 -8.27 -3.74 8.91
N PRO A 385 -7.18 -4.53 8.80
CA PRO A 385 -6.34 -4.86 9.95
C PRO A 385 -5.69 -3.61 10.56
N ILE A 386 -5.56 -3.57 11.89
CA ILE A 386 -4.98 -2.42 12.59
C ILE A 386 -3.50 -2.28 12.23
N ASP A 387 -2.75 -3.38 12.28
CA ASP A 387 -1.28 -3.39 12.16
C ASP A 387 -0.77 -3.58 10.71
N GLU A 388 -1.68 -3.83 9.75
CA GLU A 388 -1.36 -4.02 8.33
C GLU A 388 -0.14 -4.93 8.08
N PRO A 389 -0.14 -6.18 8.57
CA PRO A 389 1.02 -7.06 8.51
C PRO A 389 1.44 -7.41 7.08
N HIS A 390 0.54 -7.24 6.12
CA HIS A 390 0.77 -7.53 4.71
C HIS A 390 0.53 -6.28 3.85
N PRO A 391 1.59 -5.68 3.28
CA PRO A 391 1.51 -4.48 2.43
C PRO A 391 0.52 -4.62 1.27
N TRP A 392 0.43 -5.80 0.68
CA TRP A 392 -0.51 -6.13 -0.40
C TRP A 392 -1.97 -5.96 0.03
N THR A 393 -2.39 -6.56 1.14
CA THR A 393 -3.76 -6.45 1.65
C THR A 393 -4.15 -4.99 1.88
N ALA A 394 -3.23 -4.20 2.45
CA ALA A 394 -3.43 -2.77 2.66
C ALA A 394 -3.57 -2.01 1.33
N ALA A 395 -2.78 -2.34 0.30
CA ALA A 395 -2.87 -1.74 -1.02
C ALA A 395 -4.23 -1.99 -1.69
N VAL A 396 -4.72 -3.24 -1.63
CA VAL A 396 -6.04 -3.61 -2.16
C VAL A 396 -7.17 -2.88 -1.41
N LEU A 397 -7.08 -2.75 -0.09
CA LEU A 397 -8.07 -2.01 0.70
C LEU A 397 -8.05 -0.50 0.36
N ARG A 398 -6.86 0.09 0.16
CA ARG A 398 -6.74 1.48 -0.32
C ARG A 398 -7.36 1.66 -1.71
N ALA A 399 -7.13 0.74 -2.65
CA ALA A 399 -7.73 0.79 -3.99
C ALA A 399 -9.27 0.74 -3.93
N ASN A 400 -9.82 -0.13 -3.06
CA ASN A 400 -11.27 -0.20 -2.82
C ASN A 400 -11.82 1.08 -2.18
N ALA A 401 -11.10 1.68 -1.22
CA ALA A 401 -11.48 2.97 -0.63
C ALA A 401 -11.45 4.10 -1.66
N ALA A 402 -10.44 4.16 -2.52
CA ALA A 402 -10.34 5.14 -3.59
C ALA A 402 -11.46 4.98 -4.64
N SER A 403 -11.78 3.74 -5.02
CA SER A 403 -12.92 3.45 -5.90
C SER A 403 -14.23 3.95 -5.30
N LEU A 404 -14.49 3.62 -4.03
CA LEU A 404 -15.69 4.08 -3.32
C LEU A 404 -15.74 5.61 -3.23
N GLN A 405 -14.61 6.25 -2.92
CA GLN A 405 -14.51 7.71 -2.87
C GLN A 405 -14.85 8.35 -4.22
N SER A 406 -14.40 7.78 -5.33
CA SER A 406 -14.64 8.32 -6.68
C SER A 406 -16.12 8.28 -7.09
N VAL A 407 -16.90 7.31 -6.59
CA VAL A 407 -18.31 7.09 -7.02
C VAL A 407 -19.33 7.47 -5.96
N ALA A 408 -18.94 7.68 -4.71
CA ALA A 408 -19.83 7.95 -3.59
C ALA A 408 -19.34 9.12 -2.70
N THR A 409 -18.62 10.08 -3.27
CA THR A 409 -18.03 11.24 -2.57
C THR A 409 -19.03 11.92 -1.65
N ASP A 410 -20.25 12.21 -2.12
CA ASP A 410 -21.24 12.96 -1.33
C ASP A 410 -21.69 12.19 -0.07
N ILE A 411 -21.72 10.86 -0.13
CA ILE A 411 -22.07 10.00 1.00
C ILE A 411 -20.94 9.98 2.04
N LEU A 412 -19.69 9.91 1.58
CA LEU A 412 -18.51 9.89 2.46
C LEU A 412 -18.23 11.28 3.13
N TRP A 413 -18.92 12.31 2.67
CA TRP A 413 -18.83 13.67 3.25
C TRP A 413 -20.14 14.16 3.85
N ALA A 414 -21.17 13.32 3.97
CA ALA A 414 -22.50 13.75 4.41
C ALA A 414 -22.52 14.24 5.88
N ASP A 415 -21.77 13.58 6.75
CA ASP A 415 -21.73 13.83 8.17
C ASP A 415 -20.32 14.30 8.66
N GLY A 416 -19.49 14.77 7.75
CA GLY A 416 -18.08 15.11 7.98
C GLY A 416 -17.15 14.31 7.08
N CYS A 417 -15.88 14.17 7.46
CA CYS A 417 -14.93 13.32 6.77
C CYS A 417 -15.10 11.86 7.23
N ASP A 418 -15.56 10.97 6.35
CA ASP A 418 -15.77 9.58 6.70
C ASP A 418 -14.47 8.94 7.28
N PRO A 419 -14.55 8.17 8.35
CA PRO A 419 -13.40 7.47 8.95
C PRO A 419 -12.61 6.60 7.98
N LEU A 420 -13.24 6.08 6.92
CA LEU A 420 -12.56 5.33 5.86
C LEU A 420 -11.49 6.16 5.15
N LEU A 421 -11.79 7.44 4.86
CA LEU A 421 -10.84 8.34 4.20
C LEU A 421 -9.62 8.60 5.10
N LEU A 422 -9.85 8.77 6.41
CA LEU A 422 -8.76 8.92 7.37
C LEU A 422 -7.94 7.63 7.51
N ARG A 423 -8.61 6.47 7.46
CA ARG A 423 -7.93 5.16 7.52
C ARG A 423 -7.06 4.91 6.30
N ALA A 424 -7.55 5.25 5.10
CA ALA A 424 -6.79 5.12 3.85
C ALA A 424 -5.51 5.98 3.86
N GLY A 425 -5.60 7.23 4.32
CA GLY A 425 -4.42 8.09 4.47
C GLY A 425 -3.41 7.54 5.48
N ARG A 426 -3.87 7.12 6.66
CA ARG A 426 -3.00 6.52 7.68
C ARG A 426 -2.32 5.24 7.18
N SER A 427 -2.98 4.46 6.33
CA SER A 427 -2.39 3.29 5.71
C SER A 427 -1.19 3.64 4.82
N LEU A 428 -1.21 4.80 4.15
CA LEU A 428 -0.05 5.30 3.39
C LEU A 428 1.11 5.66 4.33
N ASP A 429 0.79 6.27 5.49
CA ASP A 429 1.81 6.61 6.50
C ASP A 429 2.43 5.36 7.12
N ILE A 430 1.62 4.35 7.45
CA ILE A 430 2.08 3.04 7.98
C ILE A 430 2.99 2.35 6.95
N ALA A 431 2.59 2.37 5.67
CA ALA A 431 3.37 1.81 4.57
C ALA A 431 4.61 2.66 4.20
N ARG A 432 4.86 3.78 4.90
CA ARG A 432 5.97 4.73 4.63
C ARG A 432 6.00 5.27 3.20
N LEU A 433 4.83 5.41 2.59
CA LEU A 433 4.62 5.98 1.26
C LEU A 433 4.59 7.51 1.35
N ALA A 434 5.72 8.15 1.71
CA ALA A 434 5.76 9.57 2.07
C ALA A 434 5.22 10.50 0.97
N GLY A 435 5.63 10.31 -0.28
CA GLY A 435 5.13 11.09 -1.43
C GLY A 435 3.62 10.95 -1.62
N PRO A 436 3.09 9.73 -1.86
CA PRO A 436 1.65 9.47 -1.94
C PRO A 436 0.85 9.93 -0.72
N ALA A 437 1.40 9.82 0.51
CA ALA A 437 0.75 10.29 1.72
C ALA A 437 0.57 11.81 1.71
N VAL A 438 1.62 12.58 1.36
CA VAL A 438 1.52 14.05 1.23
C VAL A 438 0.46 14.43 0.19
N GLU A 439 0.46 13.77 -0.96
CA GLU A 439 -0.50 14.05 -2.04
C GLU A 439 -1.94 13.77 -1.60
N TYR A 440 -2.18 12.60 -1.03
CA TYR A 440 -3.48 12.18 -0.52
C TYR A 440 -4.02 13.12 0.57
N TRP A 441 -3.21 13.42 1.60
CA TRP A 441 -3.62 14.31 2.68
C TRP A 441 -3.83 15.75 2.22
N ARG A 442 -3.06 16.21 1.22
CA ARG A 442 -3.26 17.53 0.59
C ARG A 442 -4.60 17.61 -0.13
N GLU A 443 -4.94 16.61 -0.93
CA GLU A 443 -6.24 16.56 -1.63
C GLU A 443 -7.39 16.47 -0.64
N LEU A 444 -7.22 15.71 0.43
CA LEU A 444 -8.23 15.59 1.47
C LEU A 444 -8.40 16.91 2.24
N ALA A 445 -7.31 17.63 2.51
CA ALA A 445 -7.35 18.96 3.13
C ALA A 445 -8.09 19.98 2.26
N VAL A 446 -7.84 19.99 0.95
CA VAL A 446 -8.60 20.83 -0.01
C VAL A 446 -10.08 20.45 0.00
N SER A 447 -10.40 19.17 0.09
CA SER A 447 -11.78 18.69 0.18
C SER A 447 -12.45 19.13 1.48
N CYS A 448 -11.73 19.11 2.62
CA CYS A 448 -12.21 19.65 3.90
C CYS A 448 -12.51 21.15 3.79
N ASP A 449 -11.58 21.95 3.25
CA ASP A 449 -11.76 23.40 3.11
C ASP A 449 -12.98 23.75 2.22
N ASN A 450 -13.31 22.91 1.24
CA ASN A 450 -14.45 23.11 0.33
C ASN A 450 -15.79 22.61 0.89
N LYS A 451 -15.80 21.56 1.72
CA LYS A 451 -17.02 20.85 2.12
C LYS A 451 -17.41 21.08 3.57
N LEU A 452 -16.46 21.43 4.44
CA LEU A 452 -16.69 21.58 5.88
C LEU A 452 -16.61 23.04 6.31
N PRO A 453 -17.33 23.43 7.37
CA PRO A 453 -17.19 24.76 7.93
C PRO A 453 -15.78 24.98 8.52
N SER A 454 -15.35 26.25 8.57
CA SER A 454 -14.07 26.61 9.19
C SER A 454 -14.00 26.13 10.63
N GLY A 455 -12.86 25.56 11.04
CA GLY A 455 -12.67 25.01 12.38
C GLY A 455 -13.29 23.65 12.64
N HIS A 456 -13.83 22.99 11.61
CA HIS A 456 -14.41 21.65 11.79
C HIS A 456 -13.38 20.67 12.35
N PRO A 457 -13.72 19.82 13.35
CA PRO A 457 -12.77 18.91 13.97
C PRO A 457 -12.04 17.99 12.97
N ASP A 458 -12.75 17.48 11.96
CA ASP A 458 -12.15 16.59 10.95
C ASP A 458 -11.13 17.34 10.07
N ALA A 459 -11.39 18.61 9.73
CA ALA A 459 -10.42 19.42 9.00
C ALA A 459 -9.12 19.60 9.78
N LEU A 460 -9.22 19.75 11.11
CA LEU A 460 -8.05 19.82 11.98
C LEU A 460 -7.29 18.49 12.09
N VAL A 461 -8.01 17.36 12.06
CA VAL A 461 -7.39 16.04 12.01
C VAL A 461 -6.64 15.89 10.70
N VAL A 462 -7.26 16.17 9.55
CA VAL A 462 -6.62 16.08 8.24
C VAL A 462 -5.41 17.01 8.12
N ALA A 463 -5.53 18.25 8.60
CA ALA A 463 -4.41 19.20 8.60
C ALA A 463 -3.22 18.72 9.44
N ALA A 464 -3.49 18.08 10.59
CA ALA A 464 -2.43 17.52 11.43
C ALA A 464 -1.76 16.29 10.76
N GLN A 465 -2.53 15.45 10.08
CA GLN A 465 -1.98 14.31 9.32
C GLN A 465 -1.14 14.78 8.12
N LEU A 466 -1.60 15.81 7.40
CA LEU A 466 -0.83 16.40 6.31
C LEU A 466 0.51 16.97 6.81
N ALA A 467 0.49 17.66 7.96
CA ALA A 467 1.72 18.16 8.59
C ALA A 467 2.67 17.02 8.95
N GLY A 468 2.14 15.90 9.48
CA GLY A 468 2.91 14.68 9.79
C GLY A 468 3.51 14.06 8.53
N ALA A 469 2.75 13.98 7.45
CA ALA A 469 3.22 13.45 6.16
C ALA A 469 4.35 14.34 5.57
N TYR A 470 4.23 15.67 5.63
CA TYR A 470 5.30 16.58 5.25
C TYR A 470 6.56 16.38 6.10
N LEU A 471 6.38 16.16 7.41
CA LEU A 471 7.50 15.91 8.32
C LEU A 471 8.22 14.59 7.96
N ALA A 472 7.45 13.54 7.71
CA ALA A 472 7.98 12.23 7.30
C ALA A 472 8.70 12.29 5.94
N ALA A 473 8.26 13.18 5.05
CA ALA A 473 8.90 13.43 3.76
C ALA A 473 10.11 14.38 3.84
N GLY A 474 10.46 14.90 5.03
CA GLY A 474 11.57 15.83 5.23
C GLY A 474 11.27 17.31 4.92
N TYR A 475 10.02 17.65 4.61
CA TYR A 475 9.58 19.02 4.31
C TYR A 475 9.22 19.77 5.60
N GLY A 476 10.24 20.05 6.42
CA GLY A 476 10.04 20.65 7.75
C GLY A 476 9.38 22.02 7.74
N ALA A 477 9.63 22.86 6.73
CA ALA A 477 9.04 24.21 6.63
C ALA A 477 7.52 24.14 6.38
N GLU A 478 7.09 23.27 5.50
CA GLU A 478 5.67 23.02 5.19
C GLU A 478 4.96 22.40 6.40
N ALA A 479 5.58 21.43 7.07
CA ALA A 479 5.06 20.84 8.30
C ALA A 479 4.83 21.91 9.38
N VAL A 480 5.77 22.84 9.58
CA VAL A 480 5.64 23.96 10.52
C VAL A 480 4.42 24.81 10.18
N ALA A 481 4.22 25.18 8.92
CA ALA A 481 3.09 26.01 8.51
C ALA A 481 1.73 25.34 8.83
N TRP A 482 1.60 24.05 8.55
CA TRP A 482 0.38 23.30 8.84
C TRP A 482 0.13 23.10 10.33
N TYR A 483 1.16 22.75 11.12
CA TYR A 483 1.00 22.64 12.57
C TYR A 483 0.69 23.98 13.24
N GLN A 484 1.22 25.10 12.73
CA GLN A 484 0.85 26.44 13.18
C GLN A 484 -0.63 26.74 12.92
N ARG A 485 -1.15 26.38 11.73
CA ARG A 485 -2.58 26.49 11.41
C ARG A 485 -3.42 25.67 12.40
N VAL A 486 -3.09 24.38 12.60
CA VAL A 486 -3.80 23.52 13.55
C VAL A 486 -3.80 24.09 14.97
N LEU A 487 -2.65 24.59 15.41
CA LEU A 487 -2.51 25.19 16.74
C LEU A 487 -3.34 26.47 16.88
N ALA A 488 -3.33 27.33 15.87
CA ALA A 488 -4.11 28.57 15.87
C ALA A 488 -5.61 28.28 15.97
N GLU A 489 -6.13 27.42 15.11
CA GLU A 489 -7.55 27.05 15.08
C GLU A 489 -7.98 26.35 16.38
N ARG A 490 -7.22 25.37 16.90
CA ARG A 490 -7.53 24.77 18.21
C ARG A 490 -7.52 25.73 19.38
N SER A 491 -6.71 26.77 19.30
CA SER A 491 -6.62 27.79 20.37
C SER A 491 -7.82 28.76 20.42
N LEU A 492 -8.72 28.73 19.41
CA LEU A 492 -9.97 29.50 19.42
C LEU A 492 -11.01 28.85 20.32
N ASP A 493 -11.10 27.51 20.29
CA ASP A 493 -12.18 26.76 20.95
C ASP A 493 -11.75 26.05 22.23
N LEU A 494 -10.44 25.81 22.41
CA LEU A 494 -9.93 25.04 23.54
C LEU A 494 -9.12 25.93 24.50
N ALA A 495 -9.31 25.66 25.80
CA ALA A 495 -8.54 26.36 26.83
C ALA A 495 -7.03 26.08 26.74
N PRO A 496 -6.16 27.04 27.10
CA PRO A 496 -4.73 26.77 27.26
C PRO A 496 -4.50 25.58 28.19
N GLY A 497 -3.58 24.70 27.82
CA GLY A 497 -3.33 23.46 28.59
C GLY A 497 -4.25 22.27 28.24
N HIS A 498 -5.23 22.45 27.35
CA HIS A 498 -5.98 21.31 26.82
C HIS A 498 -5.05 20.30 26.11
N PRO A 499 -5.25 18.98 26.30
CA PRO A 499 -4.37 17.94 25.71
C PRO A 499 -4.08 18.12 24.22
N ALA A 500 -5.09 18.48 23.46
CA ALA A 500 -4.97 18.67 22.02
C ALA A 500 -4.08 19.88 21.64
N ILE A 501 -4.07 20.95 22.46
CA ILE A 501 -3.17 22.11 22.27
C ILE A 501 -1.74 21.71 22.60
N ILE A 502 -1.54 21.00 23.72
CA ILE A 502 -0.22 20.52 24.12
C ILE A 502 0.36 19.61 23.06
N ALA A 503 -0.41 18.61 22.58
CA ALA A 503 0.01 17.72 21.52
C ALA A 503 0.37 18.46 20.22
N ALA A 504 -0.44 19.44 19.80
CA ALA A 504 -0.14 20.25 18.63
C ALA A 504 1.16 21.07 18.77
N ARG A 505 1.48 21.56 19.98
CA ARG A 505 2.76 22.27 20.25
C ARG A 505 3.95 21.32 20.22
N VAL A 506 3.79 20.10 20.72
CA VAL A 506 4.84 19.06 20.63
C VAL A 506 5.13 18.73 19.18
N SER A 507 4.10 18.45 18.38
CA SER A 507 4.26 18.18 16.95
C SER A 507 4.86 19.37 16.17
N LEU A 508 4.46 20.59 16.52
CA LEU A 508 5.07 21.82 15.96
C LEU A 508 6.55 21.91 16.30
N ALA A 509 6.94 21.55 17.54
CA ALA A 509 8.34 21.60 17.95
C ALA A 509 9.19 20.56 17.20
N ASP A 510 8.66 19.37 16.94
CA ASP A 510 9.32 18.37 16.11
C ASP A 510 9.59 18.89 14.69
N ALA A 511 8.57 19.50 14.09
CA ALA A 511 8.70 20.13 12.77
C ALA A 511 9.71 21.28 12.76
N LEU A 512 9.75 22.10 13.82
CA LEU A 512 10.72 23.17 13.98
C LEU A 512 12.16 22.66 14.12
N ILE A 513 12.36 21.55 14.82
CA ILE A 513 13.67 20.89 14.93
C ILE A 513 14.14 20.42 13.55
N VAL A 514 13.29 19.71 12.80
CA VAL A 514 13.62 19.25 11.44
C VAL A 514 13.86 20.41 10.48
N ALA A 515 13.14 21.52 10.65
CA ALA A 515 13.36 22.76 9.89
C ALA A 515 14.61 23.56 10.32
N GLY A 516 15.42 23.06 11.27
CA GLY A 516 16.61 23.73 11.78
C GLY A 516 16.33 24.92 12.72
N LYS A 517 15.09 25.06 13.22
CA LYS A 517 14.63 26.17 14.09
C LYS A 517 14.51 25.73 15.56
N ALA A 518 15.56 25.10 16.10
CA ALA A 518 15.55 24.51 17.43
C ALA A 518 15.24 25.51 18.56
N ALA A 519 15.64 26.77 18.44
CA ALA A 519 15.32 27.83 19.43
C ALA A 519 13.82 28.12 19.52
N ASP A 520 13.13 28.10 18.36
CA ASP A 520 11.68 28.29 18.32
C ASP A 520 10.97 27.07 18.91
N ALA A 521 11.48 25.86 18.69
CA ALA A 521 10.98 24.62 19.30
C ALA A 521 11.07 24.68 20.82
N VAL A 522 12.20 25.13 21.39
CA VAL A 522 12.36 25.35 22.83
C VAL A 522 11.32 26.33 23.36
N THR A 523 11.06 27.40 22.63
CA THR A 523 10.06 28.42 23.05
C THR A 523 8.65 27.83 23.06
N ALA A 524 8.28 27.08 22.02
CA ALA A 524 6.98 26.42 21.94
C ALA A 524 6.78 25.40 23.06
N LEU A 525 7.81 24.57 23.35
CA LEU A 525 7.74 23.54 24.38
C LEU A 525 7.79 24.11 25.80
N ARG A 526 8.53 25.19 26.06
CA ARG A 526 8.46 25.88 27.37
C ARG A 526 7.06 26.34 27.69
N ARG A 527 6.36 26.88 26.68
CA ARG A 527 4.97 27.24 26.83
C ARG A 527 4.07 26.04 27.07
N ALA A 528 4.29 24.95 26.34
CA ALA A 528 3.54 23.71 26.52
C ALA A 528 3.74 23.10 27.92
N VAL A 529 4.96 23.12 28.46
CA VAL A 529 5.25 22.69 29.84
C VAL A 529 4.50 23.55 30.84
N ALA A 530 4.61 24.89 30.74
CA ALA A 530 3.95 25.82 31.67
C ALA A 530 2.42 25.64 31.69
N GLU A 531 1.80 25.52 30.51
CA GLU A 531 0.36 25.30 30.37
C GLU A 531 -0.03 23.91 30.92
N SER A 532 0.77 22.85 30.66
CA SER A 532 0.50 21.51 31.17
C SER A 532 0.65 21.43 32.70
N GLU A 533 1.65 22.09 33.28
CA GLU A 533 1.82 22.23 34.73
C GLU A 533 0.66 22.93 35.41
N GLN A 534 0.19 24.01 34.81
CA GLN A 534 -0.94 24.78 35.34
C GLN A 534 -2.24 23.97 35.28
N PHE A 535 -2.47 23.23 34.21
CA PHE A 535 -3.74 22.54 33.94
C PHE A 535 -3.81 21.15 34.61
N ARG A 536 -2.72 20.39 34.62
CA ARG A 536 -2.67 18.99 35.08
C ARG A 536 -1.79 18.79 36.32
N GLY A 537 -0.94 19.75 36.60
CA GLY A 537 0.07 19.67 37.64
C GLY A 537 1.45 19.21 37.17
N PRO A 538 2.51 19.57 37.92
CA PRO A 538 3.90 19.31 37.53
C PRO A 538 4.26 17.82 37.49
N GLY A 539 3.59 16.97 38.29
CA GLY A 539 3.84 15.54 38.38
C GLY A 539 2.96 14.66 37.48
N HIS A 540 2.10 15.25 36.63
CA HIS A 540 1.24 14.48 35.75
C HIS A 540 2.10 13.79 34.68
N PRO A 541 1.82 12.50 34.32
CA PRO A 541 2.61 11.76 33.32
C PRO A 541 2.81 12.50 32.02
N ASP A 542 1.75 13.15 31.50
CA ASP A 542 1.83 13.92 30.26
C ASP A 542 2.71 15.17 30.40
N THR A 543 2.68 15.84 31.56
CA THR A 543 3.57 16.99 31.83
C THR A 543 5.03 16.56 31.83
N LEU A 544 5.31 15.43 32.45
CA LEU A 544 6.65 14.86 32.47
C LEU A 544 7.12 14.44 31.06
N ALA A 545 6.20 13.94 30.21
CA ALA A 545 6.50 13.64 28.81
C ALA A 545 6.86 14.90 28.01
N VAL A 546 6.10 16.00 28.18
CA VAL A 546 6.41 17.28 27.52
C VAL A 546 7.75 17.85 27.98
N ARG A 547 8.14 17.64 29.25
CA ARG A 547 9.47 18.03 29.75
C ARG A 547 10.60 17.22 29.08
N ASP A 548 10.39 15.93 28.82
CA ASP A 548 11.34 15.10 28.06
C ASP A 548 11.53 15.64 26.64
N GLU A 549 10.41 16.06 25.97
CA GLU A 549 10.48 16.67 24.63
C GLU A 549 11.18 18.06 24.66
N LEU A 550 10.95 18.85 25.70
CA LEU A 550 11.67 20.11 25.89
C LEU A 550 13.19 19.86 26.06
N ALA A 551 13.57 18.81 26.77
CA ALA A 551 14.99 18.47 26.92
C ALA A 551 15.63 18.11 25.58
N ARG A 552 14.93 17.35 24.74
CA ARG A 552 15.38 17.02 23.37
C ARG A 552 15.53 18.28 22.49
N ALA A 553 14.60 19.23 22.59
CA ALA A 553 14.69 20.50 21.88
C ALA A 553 15.86 21.37 22.39
N LEU A 554 16.14 21.35 23.71
CA LEU A 554 17.29 22.04 24.28
C LEU A 554 18.62 21.43 23.78
N GLU A 555 18.71 20.13 23.65
CA GLU A 555 19.87 19.46 23.05
C GLU A 555 20.03 19.86 21.58
N ALA A 556 18.96 19.86 20.80
CA ALA A 556 18.97 20.31 19.42
C ALA A 556 19.37 21.80 19.28
N ALA A 557 19.05 22.63 20.28
CA ALA A 557 19.48 24.03 20.38
C ALA A 557 20.88 24.21 20.97
N ALA A 558 21.62 23.13 21.22
CA ALA A 558 22.95 23.10 21.85
C ALA A 558 23.00 23.62 23.30
N ASP A 559 21.86 23.74 24.02
CA ASP A 559 21.81 24.07 25.46
C ASP A 559 21.76 22.80 26.33
N VAL A 560 22.82 21.98 26.19
CA VAL A 560 22.96 20.71 26.92
C VAL A 560 22.89 20.86 28.43
N PRO A 561 23.48 21.92 29.07
CA PRO A 561 23.38 22.11 30.52
C PRO A 561 21.94 22.30 30.99
N ALA A 562 21.08 23.01 30.22
CA ALA A 562 19.68 23.16 30.56
C ALA A 562 18.90 21.85 30.42
N ALA A 563 19.18 21.06 29.38
CA ALA A 563 18.60 19.73 29.20
C ALA A 563 18.92 18.81 30.40
N ILE A 564 20.18 18.74 30.83
CA ILE A 564 20.60 17.96 32.01
C ILE A 564 19.83 18.35 33.27
N ARG A 565 19.70 19.66 33.54
CA ARG A 565 18.94 20.14 34.71
C ARG A 565 17.50 19.69 34.67
N LEU A 566 16.86 19.85 33.51
CA LEU A 566 15.46 19.49 33.31
C LEU A 566 15.25 17.97 33.45
N LEU A 567 16.06 17.16 32.75
CA LEU A 567 15.99 15.69 32.81
C LEU A 567 16.26 15.16 34.23
N THR A 568 17.17 15.78 34.97
CA THR A 568 17.46 15.39 36.38
C THR A 568 16.22 15.62 37.26
N GLN A 569 15.54 16.75 37.11
CA GLN A 569 14.31 17.05 37.84
C GLN A 569 13.16 16.11 37.43
N THR A 570 12.96 15.92 36.12
CA THR A 570 11.94 15.03 35.58
C THR A 570 12.14 13.58 36.04
N LEU A 571 13.39 13.09 36.01
CA LEU A 571 13.73 11.75 36.49
C LEU A 571 13.40 11.56 37.96
N ALA A 572 13.76 12.52 38.80
CA ALA A 572 13.47 12.44 40.23
C ALA A 572 11.97 12.39 40.53
N GLU A 573 11.16 13.16 39.77
CA GLU A 573 9.71 13.11 39.88
C GLU A 573 9.12 11.80 39.36
N ARG A 574 9.59 11.26 38.23
CA ARG A 574 9.15 9.96 37.70
C ARG A 574 9.51 8.82 38.67
N GLU A 575 10.74 8.80 39.21
CA GLU A 575 11.14 7.78 40.18
C GLU A 575 10.24 7.79 41.44
N ARG A 576 9.83 8.98 41.88
CA ARG A 576 8.95 9.16 43.05
C ARG A 576 7.49 8.72 42.74
N LEU A 577 6.97 9.01 41.55
CA LEU A 577 5.55 8.86 41.22
C LEU A 577 5.24 7.53 40.50
N GLN A 578 6.11 7.09 39.61
CA GLN A 578 5.93 5.95 38.75
C GLN A 578 6.84 4.76 39.12
N GLY A 579 7.90 5.03 39.90
CA GLY A 579 8.89 4.03 40.27
C GLY A 579 10.08 3.97 39.34
N ALA A 580 11.19 3.37 39.86
CA ALA A 580 12.46 3.32 39.15
C ALA A 580 12.46 2.40 37.90
N HIS A 581 11.58 1.40 37.90
CA HIS A 581 11.49 0.38 36.84
C HIS A 581 10.35 0.65 35.83
N ASP A 582 9.66 1.78 35.91
CA ASP A 582 8.69 2.21 34.90
C ASP A 582 9.38 2.51 33.57
N VAL A 583 8.75 2.17 32.46
CA VAL A 583 9.33 2.30 31.12
C VAL A 583 9.68 3.75 30.79
N HIS A 584 8.81 4.69 31.14
CA HIS A 584 9.07 6.12 30.93
C HIS A 584 10.18 6.64 31.82
N THR A 585 10.28 6.15 33.07
CA THR A 585 11.38 6.49 33.99
C THR A 585 12.72 5.99 33.42
N MET A 586 12.76 4.78 32.89
CA MET A 586 13.96 4.23 32.25
C MET A 586 14.34 5.05 31.00
N THR A 587 13.35 5.50 30.22
CA THR A 587 13.58 6.33 29.02
C THR A 587 14.17 7.69 29.38
N THR A 588 13.59 8.40 30.35
CA THR A 588 14.13 9.70 30.83
C THR A 588 15.56 9.55 31.39
N ARG A 589 15.85 8.44 32.11
CA ARG A 589 17.21 8.15 32.60
C ARG A 589 18.19 7.90 31.46
N GLY A 590 17.73 7.26 30.37
CA GLY A 590 18.52 7.06 29.14
C GLY A 590 18.83 8.38 28.41
N GLN A 591 17.86 9.27 28.31
CA GLN A 591 18.03 10.62 27.75
C GLN A 591 19.01 11.45 28.61
N LEU A 592 18.87 11.42 29.94
CA LEU A 592 19.84 12.06 30.85
C LEU A 592 21.25 11.52 30.65
N ALA A 593 21.41 10.21 30.44
CA ALA A 593 22.73 9.62 30.18
C ALA A 593 23.32 10.12 28.84
N ALA A 594 22.49 10.29 27.79
CA ALA A 594 22.91 10.87 26.51
C ALA A 594 23.35 12.33 26.66
N ALA A 595 22.56 13.14 27.35
CA ALA A 595 22.90 14.54 27.64
C ALA A 595 24.18 14.69 28.46
N LEU A 596 24.37 13.83 29.46
CA LEU A 596 25.60 13.78 30.27
C LEU A 596 26.83 13.40 29.42
N LEU A 597 26.67 12.50 28.48
CA LEU A 597 27.75 12.11 27.55
C LEU A 597 28.12 13.29 26.66
N ALA A 598 27.12 13.99 26.09
CA ALA A 598 27.34 15.19 25.28
C ALA A 598 28.01 16.32 26.04
N ASP A 599 27.74 16.47 27.37
CA ASP A 599 28.38 17.44 28.26
C ASP A 599 29.78 16.99 28.75
N GLY A 600 30.31 15.85 28.29
CA GLY A 600 31.60 15.33 28.69
C GLY A 600 31.64 14.64 30.09
N LYS A 601 30.52 14.48 30.76
CA LYS A 601 30.39 13.79 32.07
C LYS A 601 30.34 12.28 31.91
N ILE A 602 31.35 11.71 31.24
CA ILE A 602 31.39 10.35 30.70
C ILE A 602 31.16 9.29 31.80
N LYS A 603 31.78 9.45 33.00
CA LYS A 603 31.63 8.47 34.11
C LYS A 603 30.17 8.38 34.59
N GLN A 604 29.47 9.49 34.67
CA GLN A 604 28.06 9.53 35.08
C GLN A 604 27.15 8.94 34.00
N ALA A 605 27.40 9.25 32.74
CA ALA A 605 26.70 8.68 31.61
C ALA A 605 26.77 7.15 31.58
N ILE A 606 27.99 6.59 31.72
CA ILE A 606 28.19 5.13 31.77
C ILE A 606 27.44 4.49 32.95
N SER A 607 27.46 5.13 34.12
CA SER A 607 26.74 4.61 35.31
C SER A 607 25.24 4.58 35.06
N SER A 608 24.69 5.65 34.48
CA SER A 608 23.26 5.74 34.14
C SER A 608 22.85 4.73 33.07
N TYR A 609 23.62 4.59 31.98
CA TYR A 609 23.34 3.58 30.94
C TYR A 609 23.39 2.15 31.47
N LYS A 610 24.32 1.83 32.33
CA LYS A 610 24.38 0.50 32.97
C LYS A 610 23.14 0.20 33.80
N ARG A 611 22.64 1.19 34.55
CA ARG A 611 21.42 1.04 35.33
C ARG A 611 20.19 0.86 34.38
N VAL A 612 20.07 1.70 33.37
CA VAL A 612 18.99 1.57 32.37
C VAL A 612 19.03 0.21 31.68
N LEU A 613 20.22 -0.28 31.31
CA LEU A 613 20.37 -1.57 30.67
C LEU A 613 19.91 -2.72 31.59
N ALA A 614 20.34 -2.70 32.85
CA ALA A 614 19.93 -3.72 33.81
C ALA A 614 18.41 -3.70 34.05
N ASP A 615 17.84 -2.50 34.23
CA ASP A 615 16.40 -2.34 34.45
C ASP A 615 15.59 -2.78 33.19
N ARG A 616 16.02 -2.40 31.98
CA ARG A 616 15.37 -2.83 30.72
C ARG A 616 15.52 -4.33 30.46
N GLU A 617 16.67 -4.93 30.75
CA GLU A 617 16.82 -6.39 30.61
C GLU A 617 15.90 -7.15 31.56
N ALA A 618 15.66 -6.62 32.76
CA ALA A 618 14.79 -7.24 33.76
C ALA A 618 13.29 -7.08 33.40
N VAL A 619 12.88 -5.95 32.86
CA VAL A 619 11.46 -5.61 32.61
C VAL A 619 11.02 -5.96 31.19
N LEU A 620 11.81 -5.62 30.19
CA LEU A 620 11.48 -5.77 28.76
C LEU A 620 12.11 -7.02 28.13
N GLY A 621 13.18 -7.55 28.77
CA GLY A 621 13.96 -8.64 28.21
C GLY A 621 15.13 -8.17 27.35
N ARG A 622 16.07 -9.11 27.11
CA ARG A 622 17.33 -8.83 26.38
C ARG A 622 17.14 -8.51 24.92
N ASP A 623 16.07 -9.03 24.35
CA ASP A 623 15.77 -8.96 22.92
C ASP A 623 14.88 -7.77 22.54
N HIS A 624 14.43 -6.99 23.53
CA HIS A 624 13.62 -5.81 23.25
C HIS A 624 14.44 -4.74 22.53
N PRO A 625 13.89 -4.08 21.47
CA PRO A 625 14.58 -3.05 20.68
C PRO A 625 15.23 -1.95 21.55
N ASP A 626 14.52 -1.47 22.59
CA ASP A 626 15.04 -0.46 23.52
C ASP A 626 16.21 -0.95 24.36
N THR A 627 16.23 -2.23 24.72
CA THR A 627 17.34 -2.84 25.43
C THR A 627 18.59 -2.89 24.54
N ILE A 628 18.41 -3.29 23.28
CA ILE A 628 19.48 -3.31 22.27
C ILE A 628 19.98 -1.89 21.99
N ALA A 629 19.10 -0.89 21.87
CA ALA A 629 19.47 0.51 21.69
C ALA A 629 20.29 1.04 22.88
N THR A 630 19.95 0.64 24.12
CA THR A 630 20.72 1.01 25.31
C THR A 630 22.13 0.41 25.31
N LYS A 631 22.28 -0.85 24.84
CA LYS A 631 23.62 -1.48 24.68
C LYS A 631 24.46 -0.69 23.67
N ALA A 632 23.88 -0.26 22.55
CA ALA A 632 24.58 0.56 21.56
C ALA A 632 25.05 1.91 22.14
N SER A 633 24.18 2.61 22.89
CA SER A 633 24.51 3.87 23.54
C SER A 633 25.62 3.70 24.59
N LEU A 634 25.59 2.61 25.37
CA LEU A 634 26.63 2.27 26.36
C LEU A 634 27.96 1.96 25.66
N ALA A 635 27.95 1.26 24.51
CA ALA A 635 29.16 1.00 23.71
C ALA A 635 29.81 2.32 23.25
N GLY A 636 29.00 3.28 22.74
CA GLY A 636 29.46 4.61 22.42
C GLY A 636 30.05 5.36 23.59
N ALA A 637 29.45 5.27 24.78
CA ALA A 637 29.98 5.88 26.00
C ALA A 637 31.32 5.23 26.45
N TYR A 638 31.49 3.90 26.26
CA TYR A 638 32.79 3.25 26.52
C TYR A 638 33.86 3.74 25.53
N TYR A 639 33.51 3.89 24.26
CA TYR A 639 34.43 4.46 23.27
C TYR A 639 34.91 5.84 23.68
N THR A 640 33.99 6.75 24.01
CA THR A 640 34.32 8.11 24.45
C THR A 640 35.16 8.11 25.73
N SER A 641 35.02 7.10 26.59
CA SER A 641 35.85 6.95 27.79
C SER A 641 37.22 6.33 27.57
N GLY A 642 37.56 5.96 26.33
CA GLY A 642 38.81 5.27 25.99
C GLY A 642 38.85 3.77 26.35
N LYS A 643 37.72 3.17 26.74
CA LYS A 643 37.59 1.75 27.05
C LYS A 643 37.31 0.93 25.79
N MET A 644 38.25 1.00 24.84
CA MET A 644 38.11 0.42 23.50
C MET A 644 37.72 -1.07 23.49
N PRO A 645 38.36 -1.98 24.29
CA PRO A 645 37.96 -3.40 24.29
C PRO A 645 36.51 -3.61 24.70
N SER A 646 36.02 -2.87 25.70
CA SER A 646 34.64 -2.97 26.17
C SER A 646 33.64 -2.39 25.16
N ALA A 647 34.02 -1.32 24.47
CA ALA A 647 33.21 -0.71 23.40
C ALA A 647 33.03 -1.69 22.24
N VAL A 648 34.11 -2.29 21.77
CA VAL A 648 34.09 -3.27 20.67
C VAL A 648 33.26 -4.50 21.05
N GLN A 649 33.54 -5.11 22.20
CA GLN A 649 32.81 -6.31 22.65
C GLN A 649 31.29 -6.07 22.76
N LEU A 650 30.89 -4.94 23.33
CA LEU A 650 29.47 -4.63 23.51
C LEU A 650 28.80 -4.30 22.15
N SER A 651 29.52 -3.64 21.23
CA SER A 651 29.03 -3.33 19.90
C SER A 651 28.87 -4.61 19.05
N GLU A 652 29.80 -5.57 19.12
CA GLU A 652 29.67 -6.89 18.48
C GLU A 652 28.43 -7.63 18.97
N GLN A 653 28.18 -7.66 20.30
CA GLN A 653 26.96 -8.24 20.86
C GLN A 653 25.70 -7.53 20.40
N THR A 654 25.73 -6.20 20.34
CA THR A 654 24.59 -5.38 19.90
C THR A 654 24.26 -5.61 18.44
N CYS A 655 25.26 -5.75 17.56
CA CYS A 655 25.04 -6.10 16.16
C CYS A 655 24.43 -7.49 16.02
N ALA A 656 24.95 -8.51 16.72
CA ALA A 656 24.41 -9.86 16.67
C ALA A 656 22.97 -9.92 17.21
N ASP A 657 22.65 -9.22 18.31
CA ASP A 657 21.30 -9.12 18.84
C ASP A 657 20.36 -8.43 17.82
N SER A 658 20.83 -7.35 17.17
CA SER A 658 20.04 -6.63 16.14
C SER A 658 19.77 -7.49 14.92
N GLU A 659 20.77 -8.21 14.42
CA GLU A 659 20.62 -9.13 13.28
C GLU A 659 19.60 -10.24 13.59
N ARG A 660 19.62 -10.76 14.80
CA ARG A 660 18.70 -11.82 15.23
C ARG A 660 17.27 -11.33 15.42
N VAL A 661 17.06 -10.11 15.90
CA VAL A 661 15.75 -9.57 16.29
C VAL A 661 15.12 -8.77 15.16
N LEU A 662 15.89 -7.91 14.51
CA LEU A 662 15.42 -6.98 13.48
C LEU A 662 15.73 -7.48 12.06
N GLY A 663 16.65 -8.42 11.91
CA GLY A 663 17.19 -8.83 10.62
C GLY A 663 18.47 -8.09 10.23
N ALA A 664 19.27 -8.73 9.36
CA ALA A 664 20.58 -8.24 8.96
C ALA A 664 20.53 -6.97 8.07
N ASP A 665 19.41 -6.76 7.42
CA ASP A 665 19.20 -5.67 6.46
C ASP A 665 18.34 -4.51 7.03
N HIS A 666 17.93 -4.60 8.29
CA HIS A 666 17.21 -3.52 8.95
C HIS A 666 18.11 -2.29 9.12
N VAL A 667 17.57 -1.08 8.87
CA VAL A 667 18.33 0.18 8.91
C VAL A 667 19.09 0.38 10.21
N ASP A 668 18.45 0.06 11.33
CA ASP A 668 19.11 0.12 12.65
C ASP A 668 20.26 -0.89 12.79
N THR A 669 20.12 -2.07 12.20
CA THR A 669 21.19 -3.06 12.17
C THR A 669 22.35 -2.56 11.32
N LEU A 670 22.08 -1.99 10.16
CA LEU A 670 23.10 -1.39 9.29
C LEU A 670 23.81 -0.21 9.96
N ALA A 671 23.09 0.65 10.66
CA ALA A 671 23.66 1.75 11.43
C ALA A 671 24.57 1.24 12.55
N ARG A 672 24.17 0.17 13.25
CA ARG A 672 25.00 -0.46 14.31
C ARG A 672 26.24 -1.13 13.74
N ARG A 673 26.15 -1.76 12.57
CA ARG A 673 27.28 -2.33 11.83
C ARG A 673 28.28 -1.25 11.42
N ALA A 674 27.80 -0.11 10.91
CA ALA A 674 28.64 1.04 10.59
C ALA A 674 29.37 1.58 11.84
N ALA A 675 28.65 1.70 12.96
CA ALA A 675 29.25 2.09 14.25
C ALA A 675 30.31 1.08 14.74
N LEU A 676 30.06 -0.22 14.61
CA LEU A 676 31.02 -1.28 14.95
C LEU A 676 32.28 -1.18 14.08
N ALA A 677 32.13 -0.96 12.78
CA ALA A 677 33.23 -0.80 11.87
C ALA A 677 34.12 0.42 12.21
N ASN A 678 33.49 1.54 12.57
CA ASN A 678 34.22 2.72 13.08
C ASN A 678 34.97 2.43 14.39
N LEU A 679 34.42 1.60 15.27
CA LEU A 679 35.09 1.14 16.47
C LEU A 679 36.29 0.22 16.14
N TYR A 680 36.18 -0.68 15.16
CA TYR A 680 37.29 -1.50 14.69
C TYR A 680 38.40 -0.64 14.10
N TYR A 681 38.03 0.36 13.28
CA TYR A 681 39.01 1.32 12.73
C TYR A 681 39.75 2.05 13.85
N ALA A 682 39.01 2.62 14.81
CA ALA A 682 39.61 3.29 15.98
C ALA A 682 40.45 2.36 16.86
N ALA A 683 40.19 1.07 16.87
CA ALA A 683 40.98 0.04 17.57
C ALA A 683 42.19 -0.46 16.75
N GLY A 684 42.43 0.06 15.55
CA GLY A 684 43.53 -0.39 14.66
C GLY A 684 43.24 -1.71 13.93
N ARG A 685 42.02 -2.25 14.02
CA ARG A 685 41.58 -3.49 13.35
C ARG A 685 41.08 -3.21 11.94
N LEU A 686 41.98 -2.66 11.07
CA LEU A 686 41.62 -2.16 9.73
C LEU A 686 41.01 -3.24 8.84
N GLY A 687 41.48 -4.49 8.90
CA GLY A 687 40.96 -5.61 8.14
C GLY A 687 39.51 -5.94 8.48
N ASP A 688 39.16 -5.97 9.79
CA ASP A 688 37.82 -6.22 10.28
C ASP A 688 36.89 -5.06 9.92
N ALA A 689 37.35 -3.82 10.12
CA ALA A 689 36.60 -2.62 9.75
C ALA A 689 36.25 -2.61 8.26
N GLY A 690 37.24 -2.86 7.38
CA GLY A 690 37.02 -2.92 5.95
C GLY A 690 36.09 -4.04 5.50
N THR A 691 36.10 -5.18 6.21
CA THR A 691 35.20 -6.31 5.90
C THR A 691 33.76 -5.97 6.27
N VAL A 692 33.54 -5.43 7.46
CA VAL A 692 32.20 -5.03 7.93
C VAL A 692 31.65 -3.90 7.06
N LEU A 693 32.47 -2.89 6.73
CA LEU A 693 32.01 -1.78 5.88
C LEU A 693 31.66 -2.21 4.47
N ARG A 694 32.47 -3.05 3.83
CA ARG A 694 32.15 -3.54 2.48
C ARG A 694 30.81 -4.32 2.45
N ASP A 695 30.59 -5.20 3.41
CA ASP A 695 29.31 -5.90 3.54
C ASP A 695 28.16 -4.93 3.87
N THR A 696 28.42 -3.93 4.75
CA THR A 696 27.42 -2.92 5.11
C THR A 696 27.11 -2.00 3.93
N VAL A 697 28.12 -1.55 3.13
CA VAL A 697 27.91 -0.79 1.89
C VAL A 697 27.04 -1.59 0.93
N ALA A 698 27.41 -2.84 0.63
CA ALA A 698 26.65 -3.68 -0.27
C ALA A 698 25.19 -3.90 0.20
N ARG A 699 24.97 -3.98 1.52
CA ARG A 699 23.63 -4.04 2.10
C ARG A 699 22.91 -2.69 2.02
N CYS A 700 23.59 -1.59 2.38
CA CYS A 700 23.00 -0.25 2.28
C CYS A 700 22.60 0.08 0.85
N GLU A 701 23.48 -0.17 -0.14
CA GLU A 701 23.19 0.04 -1.57
C GLU A 701 22.02 -0.82 -2.06
N ARG A 702 21.83 -2.00 -1.46
CA ARG A 702 20.76 -2.92 -1.78
C ARG A 702 19.42 -2.49 -1.18
N VAL A 703 19.41 -1.92 0.05
CA VAL A 703 18.17 -1.70 0.82
C VAL A 703 17.82 -0.24 1.09
N LEU A 704 18.78 0.69 0.95
CA LEU A 704 18.57 2.10 1.21
C LEU A 704 18.51 2.92 -0.09
N PRO A 705 17.81 4.07 -0.09
CA PRO A 705 17.72 4.94 -1.27
C PRO A 705 19.07 5.40 -1.79
N SER A 706 19.16 5.63 -3.09
CA SER A 706 20.30 6.33 -3.70
C SER A 706 20.45 7.72 -3.03
N GLY A 707 21.58 7.95 -2.38
CA GLY A 707 21.83 9.21 -1.66
C GLY A 707 21.42 9.20 -0.19
N ASP A 708 21.01 8.06 0.36
CA ASP A 708 20.73 7.93 1.78
C ASP A 708 21.93 8.35 2.65
N PRO A 709 21.72 9.14 3.73
CA PRO A 709 22.80 9.63 4.60
C PRO A 709 23.64 8.52 5.23
N LEU A 710 23.02 7.39 5.61
CA LEU A 710 23.76 6.25 6.16
C LEU A 710 24.66 5.63 5.10
N THR A 711 24.14 5.41 3.88
CA THR A 711 24.91 4.90 2.73
C THR A 711 26.12 5.80 2.44
N GLN A 712 25.90 7.12 2.36
CA GLN A 712 27.00 8.09 2.17
C GLN A 712 28.03 8.03 3.28
N THR A 713 27.59 7.94 4.53
CA THR A 713 28.46 7.83 5.70
C THR A 713 29.31 6.56 5.66
N VAL A 714 28.71 5.42 5.30
CA VAL A 714 29.40 4.13 5.21
C VAL A 714 30.41 4.13 4.06
N HIS A 715 30.08 4.74 2.90
CA HIS A 715 31.01 4.94 1.80
C HIS A 715 32.21 5.83 2.20
N GLN A 716 31.94 6.94 2.89
CA GLN A 716 33.00 7.83 3.38
C GLN A 716 33.93 7.11 4.38
N SER A 717 33.35 6.32 5.30
CA SER A 717 34.12 5.52 6.25
C SER A 717 34.98 4.47 5.53
N LEU A 718 34.44 3.81 4.49
CA LEU A 718 35.19 2.83 3.70
C LEU A 718 36.32 3.49 2.90
N ALA A 719 36.07 4.66 2.31
CA ALA A 719 37.08 5.43 1.58
C ALA A 719 38.21 5.89 2.50
N SER A 720 37.89 6.30 3.73
CA SER A 720 38.91 6.70 4.72
C SER A 720 39.85 5.53 5.07
N ILE A 721 39.33 4.32 5.24
CA ILE A 721 40.13 3.11 5.52
C ILE A 721 41.01 2.76 4.29
N ALA A 722 40.49 2.91 3.07
CA ALA A 722 41.25 2.62 1.85
C ALA A 722 42.38 3.62 1.59
N GLY A 723 42.29 4.85 2.13
CA GLY A 723 43.33 5.87 2.04
C GLY A 723 44.45 5.73 3.07
N ASP A 724 44.17 5.05 4.20
CA ASP A 724 45.14 4.85 5.31
C ASP A 724 45.87 3.49 5.24
N GLY A 725 45.57 2.63 4.29
CA GLY A 725 46.17 1.29 4.07
C GLY A 725 46.98 1.27 2.78
#